data_953811a8dcf7e4d31ca12e1e80ef9353
#
_entry.id   953811a8dcf7e4d31ca12e1e80ef9353
#
_cell.length_a   1.000
_cell.length_b   1.000
_cell.length_c   1.000
_cell.angle_alpha   90.00
_cell.angle_beta   90.00
_cell.angle_gamma   90.00
#
_symmetry.space_group_name_H-M   'P 1'
#
loop_
_entity.id
_entity.type
_entity.pdbx_description
1 polymer ?
#
loop_
_entity_poly.entity_id
_entity_poly.type
_entity_poly.pdbx_seq_one_letter_code
_entity_poly.pdbx_strand_id
1 'polypeptide(L)'
;LIESNKPIVVNSGSGVGSFAVGNAGGQDFGVDQLVGAELVGSEYIFVKGNGNNSWENVLLIADQNNTEININGSPYTLNGNQVTLNEGDFLIIEGDKYVNRNMYVSTNNKDDKLFAFQGLGDVYQGFNGQYPAANQGMVFVPPLSCGTSGNVNNIADIDKVGEGNGSTFDDNAQVSFVTTKGSTISINGVQINEADNNVTRNDVLGNNNYESYIVTNLSGNVRVESNGEMYVSYYNTNGAASTAGFYSGFTKAPKFDIISEFQAKGNCVNEDGSSNIVLTAEGSFTSYLWEIKNNDGTFRPAPGNSTSTTYTPTESGTYRLKGILECDIELNSDEIPISICATDSDNDGIIDNIDLDLDNDGILNSVESAGSGLIDFTNLESPVININQGAATGTSINGVISGTIVKTRDDHSITATANGFESQLEAGADQELKYTLNFSEKLNILFKDSGQTAAIVDGESFVLKSLPGSTNITLLDPNDDLYVDTDYDGTYEDNTLQYTSNEIRFKFKSRANPTYEFYSYQIDGIELIHKLNNLGSNSESILVPSILVVDYKLDTDGDEISDYNDADSDNDGCWDVVEAGYLSEDVDGIYGPEPPPNSNLPNITSGTVDDRGRIINDDYDYNDEPNSYIDDGGNKIFFFQEESTAPVIDIEPVSSIACYVGAPAEFEVSAQSNQKINYSWQLSTDNGTSWSDLQNDDTYSGVDTNKLTITSTSLSMNGYLYRIKINSDFYACFV
;
A
#
# COMPACT_ATOMS: atom_id res chain seq x y z
N LEU A 1 27.49 -11.88 -24.22
CA LEU A 1 26.35 -11.98 -23.32
C LEU A 1 26.57 -11.07 -22.13
N ILE A 2 25.59 -10.27 -21.76
CA ILE A 2 25.55 -9.47 -20.52
C ILE A 2 24.40 -10.05 -19.71
N GLU A 3 24.70 -10.55 -18.51
CA GLU A 3 23.73 -11.11 -17.60
C GLU A 3 23.68 -10.27 -16.31
N SER A 4 22.48 -10.08 -15.76
CA SER A 4 22.29 -9.40 -14.49
C SER A 4 21.11 -10.02 -13.76
N ASN A 5 21.20 -10.14 -12.44
CA ASN A 5 20.10 -10.55 -11.58
C ASN A 5 19.19 -9.37 -11.20
N LYS A 6 19.42 -8.20 -11.77
CA LYS A 6 18.66 -6.96 -11.57
C LYS A 6 18.35 -6.32 -12.93
N PRO A 7 17.30 -5.50 -13.05
CA PRO A 7 17.05 -4.72 -14.26
C PRO A 7 18.27 -3.85 -14.62
N ILE A 8 18.68 -3.90 -15.88
CA ILE A 8 19.76 -3.07 -16.43
C ILE A 8 19.32 -2.42 -17.72
N VAL A 9 19.93 -1.28 -18.04
CA VAL A 9 19.80 -0.62 -19.33
C VAL A 9 21.13 -0.77 -20.06
N VAL A 10 21.10 -1.32 -21.27
CA VAL A 10 22.29 -1.48 -22.09
C VAL A 10 22.13 -0.63 -23.34
N ASN A 11 23.07 0.27 -23.57
CA ASN A 11 23.21 1.01 -24.83
C ASN A 11 24.36 0.39 -25.63
N SER A 12 24.11 0.09 -26.89
CA SER A 12 25.13 -0.38 -27.83
C SER A 12 25.29 0.63 -28.94
N GLY A 13 26.51 0.85 -29.38
CA GLY A 13 26.74 1.80 -30.46
C GLY A 13 28.16 1.81 -31.02
N SER A 14 28.30 2.54 -32.11
CA SER A 14 29.56 2.79 -32.78
C SER A 14 29.73 4.28 -33.00
N GLY A 15 30.87 4.83 -32.66
CA GLY A 15 31.19 6.25 -32.85
C GLY A 15 31.39 6.66 -34.32
N VAL A 16 31.78 5.74 -35.15
CA VAL A 16 31.93 5.88 -36.59
C VAL A 16 31.69 4.51 -37.21
N GLY A 17 30.54 4.24 -37.75
CA GLY A 17 30.33 2.97 -38.35
C GLY A 17 28.94 2.76 -38.91
N SER A 18 28.88 1.92 -39.91
CA SER A 18 27.66 1.33 -40.39
C SER A 18 27.96 -0.13 -40.67
N PHE A 19 26.96 -0.98 -40.59
CA PHE A 19 27.07 -2.38 -41.00
C PHE A 19 26.78 -2.55 -42.50
N ALA A 20 26.88 -1.44 -43.29
CA ALA A 20 26.79 -1.50 -44.73
C ALA A 20 27.91 -2.36 -45.31
N VAL A 21 27.58 -3.23 -46.28
CA VAL A 21 28.54 -4.09 -46.94
C VAL A 21 29.21 -3.32 -48.08
N GLY A 22 30.54 -3.33 -48.13
CA GLY A 22 31.32 -2.67 -49.18
C GLY A 22 31.75 -1.24 -48.90
N ASN A 23 32.34 -0.56 -49.91
CA ASN A 23 32.80 0.84 -49.83
C ASN A 23 31.67 1.88 -50.01
N ALA A 24 30.54 1.67 -49.46
CA ALA A 24 29.48 2.68 -49.42
C ALA A 24 29.94 3.82 -48.54
N GLY A 25 30.38 4.91 -49.12
CA GLY A 25 30.95 6.07 -48.38
C GLY A 25 29.92 6.74 -47.52
N GLY A 26 30.31 7.12 -46.33
CA GLY A 26 29.48 7.76 -45.31
C GLY A 26 29.41 6.84 -44.08
N GLN A 27 29.84 7.34 -42.97
CA GLN A 27 29.80 6.65 -41.69
C GLN A 27 29.14 7.61 -40.71
N ASP A 28 28.17 7.11 -39.99
CA ASP A 28 27.44 7.92 -39.01
C ASP A 28 27.55 7.33 -37.62
N PHE A 29 27.22 8.11 -36.63
CA PHE A 29 27.16 7.68 -35.25
C PHE A 29 25.86 6.88 -35.03
N GLY A 30 25.99 5.63 -34.59
CA GLY A 30 24.86 4.79 -34.28
C GLY A 30 24.90 4.41 -32.80
N VAL A 31 23.88 4.78 -32.07
CA VAL A 31 23.65 4.32 -30.69
C VAL A 31 22.19 3.98 -30.53
N ASP A 32 21.90 2.84 -29.95
CA ASP A 32 20.53 2.48 -29.57
C ASP A 32 20.51 1.69 -28.25
N GLN A 33 19.36 1.74 -27.58
CA GLN A 33 19.13 0.98 -26.36
C GLN A 33 18.68 -0.44 -26.70
N LEU A 34 19.34 -1.42 -26.11
CA LEU A 34 18.99 -2.82 -26.26
C LEU A 34 17.91 -3.20 -25.24
N VAL A 35 17.02 -4.09 -25.65
CA VAL A 35 16.10 -4.77 -24.74
C VAL A 35 16.71 -6.08 -24.24
N GLY A 36 16.18 -6.63 -23.13
CA GLY A 36 16.56 -7.97 -22.66
C GLY A 36 16.17 -9.09 -23.63
N ALA A 37 16.81 -10.23 -23.52
CA ALA A 37 16.53 -11.40 -24.36
C ALA A 37 15.08 -11.91 -24.24
N GLU A 38 14.40 -11.60 -23.14
CA GLU A 38 12.99 -11.91 -22.94
C GLU A 38 12.04 -11.08 -23.83
N LEU A 39 12.47 -9.93 -24.31
CA LEU A 39 11.70 -9.01 -25.14
C LEU A 39 12.05 -9.08 -26.64
N VAL A 40 12.95 -9.96 -27.07
CA VAL A 40 13.20 -10.26 -28.47
C VAL A 40 12.34 -11.43 -28.94
N GLY A 41 12.16 -11.58 -30.24
CA GLY A 41 11.23 -12.56 -30.81
C GLY A 41 11.76 -13.30 -32.02
N SER A 42 10.88 -14.05 -32.62
CA SER A 42 11.16 -14.92 -33.78
C SER A 42 10.67 -14.35 -35.12
N GLU A 43 9.92 -13.25 -35.10
CA GLU A 43 9.32 -12.65 -36.28
C GLU A 43 9.48 -11.13 -36.29
N TYR A 44 9.86 -10.58 -37.46
CA TYR A 44 10.12 -9.15 -37.66
C TYR A 44 9.66 -8.67 -39.04
N ILE A 45 9.17 -7.43 -39.12
CA ILE A 45 8.89 -6.75 -40.39
C ILE A 45 9.67 -5.43 -40.40
N PHE A 46 10.57 -5.33 -41.37
CA PHE A 46 11.36 -4.13 -41.60
C PHE A 46 10.72 -3.31 -42.71
N VAL A 47 10.65 -2.01 -42.56
CA VAL A 47 10.14 -1.07 -43.58
C VAL A 47 11.32 -0.33 -44.18
N LYS A 48 11.54 -0.44 -45.47
CA LYS A 48 12.65 0.18 -46.19
C LYS A 48 12.57 1.67 -46.20
N GLY A 49 13.64 2.37 -45.84
CA GLY A 49 13.82 3.80 -46.05
C GLY A 49 13.97 4.19 -47.55
N ASN A 50 14.60 5.33 -47.85
CA ASN A 50 14.75 5.86 -49.19
C ASN A 50 16.15 5.57 -49.80
N GLY A 51 17.01 4.87 -49.05
CA GLY A 51 18.36 4.58 -49.43
C GLY A 51 18.50 3.46 -50.49
N ASN A 52 19.71 3.28 -50.97
CA ASN A 52 20.05 2.17 -51.85
C ASN A 52 20.20 0.85 -51.05
N ASN A 53 20.30 -0.26 -51.73
CA ASN A 53 20.30 -1.60 -51.08
C ASN A 53 21.51 -1.83 -50.17
N SER A 54 22.63 -1.18 -50.39
CA SER A 54 23.81 -1.34 -49.54
C SER A 54 23.69 -0.62 -48.18
N TRP A 55 22.73 0.32 -48.05
CA TRP A 55 22.44 1.06 -46.84
C TRP A 55 21.23 0.57 -46.07
N GLU A 56 20.24 0.05 -46.79
CA GLU A 56 18.99 -0.48 -46.26
C GLU A 56 19.18 -1.94 -45.85
N ASN A 57 20.13 -2.22 -44.99
CA ASN A 57 20.43 -3.56 -44.53
C ASN A 57 19.85 -3.86 -43.15
N VAL A 58 19.78 -5.14 -42.85
CA VAL A 58 19.28 -5.68 -41.59
C VAL A 58 20.39 -6.48 -40.96
N LEU A 59 20.63 -6.27 -39.67
CA LEU A 59 21.51 -7.08 -38.85
C LEU A 59 20.66 -7.93 -37.90
N LEU A 60 20.85 -9.24 -37.96
CA LEU A 60 20.24 -10.23 -37.06
C LEU A 60 21.33 -10.86 -36.20
N ILE A 61 21.03 -11.09 -34.92
CA ILE A 61 21.92 -11.81 -34.00
C ILE A 61 21.09 -12.92 -33.35
N ALA A 62 21.55 -14.15 -33.39
CA ALA A 62 20.82 -15.27 -32.81
C ALA A 62 21.01 -15.36 -31.31
N ASP A 63 19.92 -15.57 -30.59
CA ASP A 63 19.91 -15.79 -29.14
C ASP A 63 20.11 -17.26 -28.75
N GLN A 64 19.98 -18.17 -29.74
CA GLN A 64 20.06 -19.61 -29.51
C GLN A 64 20.82 -20.33 -30.66
N ASN A 65 21.30 -21.56 -30.36
CA ASN A 65 21.96 -22.40 -31.34
C ASN A 65 20.97 -23.00 -32.36
N ASN A 66 21.43 -23.21 -33.59
CA ASN A 66 20.68 -23.81 -34.68
C ASN A 66 19.47 -23.02 -35.17
N THR A 67 19.48 -21.69 -35.01
CA THR A 67 18.43 -20.78 -35.48
C THR A 67 18.42 -20.70 -37.00
N GLU A 68 17.40 -21.23 -37.65
CA GLU A 68 17.20 -21.21 -39.08
C GLU A 68 16.43 -19.97 -39.54
N ILE A 69 16.93 -19.27 -40.53
CA ILE A 69 16.40 -17.98 -40.99
C ILE A 69 15.54 -18.14 -42.24
N ASN A 70 14.33 -17.54 -42.22
CA ASN A 70 13.45 -17.35 -43.35
C ASN A 70 13.33 -15.87 -43.70
N ILE A 71 13.23 -15.56 -45.00
CA ILE A 71 12.95 -14.21 -45.51
C ILE A 71 11.76 -14.26 -46.46
N ASN A 72 10.79 -13.37 -46.26
CA ASN A 72 9.60 -13.23 -47.07
C ASN A 72 8.83 -14.58 -47.22
N GLY A 73 8.79 -15.36 -46.11
CA GLY A 73 8.09 -16.66 -46.06
C GLY A 73 8.82 -17.83 -46.70
N SER A 74 10.11 -17.69 -47.05
CA SER A 74 10.91 -18.77 -47.66
C SER A 74 12.27 -18.91 -46.95
N PRO A 75 12.82 -20.14 -46.86
CA PRO A 75 14.15 -20.38 -46.32
C PRO A 75 15.20 -19.47 -46.96
N TYR A 76 15.94 -18.75 -46.14
CA TYR A 76 17.04 -17.93 -46.66
C TYR A 76 18.27 -18.77 -46.89
N THR A 77 18.81 -18.69 -48.11
CA THR A 77 19.94 -19.54 -48.55
C THR A 77 21.14 -18.70 -48.98
N LEU A 78 22.33 -19.12 -48.56
CA LEU A 78 23.60 -18.62 -49.06
C LEU A 78 24.37 -19.78 -49.70
N ASN A 79 24.84 -19.62 -50.95
CA ASN A 79 25.53 -20.65 -51.69
C ASN A 79 24.72 -21.99 -51.82
N GLY A 80 23.39 -21.90 -51.82
CA GLY A 80 22.49 -23.06 -51.93
C GLY A 80 22.19 -23.79 -50.62
N ASN A 81 22.74 -23.36 -49.51
CA ASN A 81 22.45 -23.91 -48.18
C ASN A 81 21.59 -22.94 -47.38
N GLN A 82 20.63 -23.45 -46.60
CA GLN A 82 19.87 -22.64 -45.65
C GLN A 82 20.81 -22.04 -44.61
N VAL A 83 20.58 -20.78 -44.26
CA VAL A 83 21.35 -20.09 -43.23
C VAL A 83 20.86 -20.53 -41.88
N THR A 84 21.78 -21.03 -41.06
CA THR A 84 21.58 -21.41 -39.67
C THR A 84 22.61 -20.66 -38.83
N LEU A 85 22.18 -20.04 -37.75
CA LEU A 85 23.01 -19.28 -36.82
C LEU A 85 23.09 -20.01 -35.48
N ASN A 86 24.21 -19.92 -34.80
CA ASN A 86 24.33 -20.32 -33.43
C ASN A 86 24.22 -19.09 -32.52
N GLU A 87 24.04 -19.29 -31.24
CA GLU A 87 24.01 -18.22 -30.21
C GLU A 87 25.20 -17.27 -30.40
N GLY A 88 24.90 -15.98 -30.52
CA GLY A 88 25.89 -14.92 -30.76
C GLY A 88 26.37 -14.76 -32.18
N ASP A 89 26.05 -15.70 -33.12
CA ASP A 89 26.32 -15.50 -34.53
C ASP A 89 25.43 -14.40 -35.10
N PHE A 90 25.94 -13.67 -36.08
CA PHE A 90 25.19 -12.60 -36.72
C PHE A 90 25.09 -12.80 -38.26
N LEU A 91 24.05 -12.20 -38.82
CA LEU A 91 23.78 -12.18 -40.26
C LEU A 91 23.44 -10.76 -40.70
N ILE A 92 24.11 -10.28 -41.76
CA ILE A 92 23.75 -9.03 -42.44
C ILE A 92 23.00 -9.39 -43.72
N ILE A 93 21.79 -8.81 -43.87
CA ILE A 93 20.94 -9.00 -45.06
C ILE A 93 20.87 -7.65 -45.77
N GLU A 94 21.23 -7.65 -47.07
CA GLU A 94 21.20 -6.42 -47.88
C GLU A 94 19.77 -6.04 -48.31
N GLY A 95 19.57 -4.78 -48.64
CA GLY A 95 18.27 -4.19 -49.00
C GLY A 95 17.70 -4.67 -50.34
N ASP A 96 18.37 -5.57 -51.09
CA ASP A 96 17.83 -6.22 -52.27
C ASP A 96 16.75 -7.28 -51.94
N LYS A 97 16.64 -7.66 -50.65
CA LYS A 97 15.62 -8.61 -50.16
C LYS A 97 14.30 -7.93 -49.79
N TYR A 98 14.22 -6.62 -49.76
CA TYR A 98 12.95 -5.96 -49.61
C TYR A 98 12.04 -6.16 -50.83
N VAL A 99 10.79 -6.52 -50.56
CA VAL A 99 9.72 -6.65 -51.55
C VAL A 99 8.58 -5.72 -51.13
N ASN A 100 8.08 -4.88 -52.05
CA ASN A 100 7.07 -3.85 -51.73
C ASN A 100 7.46 -3.03 -50.49
N ARG A 101 8.73 -2.62 -50.44
CA ARG A 101 9.32 -1.85 -49.29
C ARG A 101 9.31 -2.58 -47.95
N ASN A 102 8.94 -3.88 -47.90
CA ASN A 102 8.97 -4.65 -46.67
C ASN A 102 9.96 -5.82 -46.77
N MET A 103 10.55 -6.21 -45.65
CA MET A 103 11.25 -7.47 -45.48
C MET A 103 10.69 -8.17 -44.23
N TYR A 104 10.03 -9.29 -44.43
CA TYR A 104 9.59 -10.14 -43.34
C TYR A 104 10.66 -11.19 -43.04
N VAL A 105 11.09 -11.24 -41.79
CA VAL A 105 12.05 -12.22 -41.29
C VAL A 105 11.37 -13.08 -40.25
N SER A 106 11.58 -14.38 -40.31
CA SER A 106 11.12 -15.32 -39.31
C SER A 106 12.12 -16.45 -39.07
N THR A 107 12.06 -17.09 -37.92
CA THR A 107 12.74 -18.34 -37.62
C THR A 107 11.82 -19.52 -37.89
N ASN A 108 12.35 -20.74 -37.97
CA ASN A 108 11.54 -21.95 -38.17
C ASN A 108 10.83 -22.39 -36.89
N ASN A 109 11.37 -22.04 -35.73
CA ASN A 109 10.81 -22.35 -34.44
C ASN A 109 10.56 -21.01 -33.65
N LYS A 110 9.37 -20.88 -33.07
CA LYS A 110 9.00 -19.68 -32.31
C LYS A 110 9.89 -19.43 -31.09
N ASP A 111 10.52 -20.47 -30.56
CA ASP A 111 11.44 -20.36 -29.43
C ASP A 111 12.83 -19.85 -29.84
N ASP A 112 13.17 -19.93 -31.14
CA ASP A 112 14.44 -19.43 -31.68
C ASP A 112 14.32 -17.90 -31.87
N LYS A 113 14.92 -17.13 -30.99
CA LYS A 113 14.80 -15.68 -30.99
C LYS A 113 15.97 -14.96 -31.61
N LEU A 114 15.73 -13.76 -32.09
CA LEU A 114 16.70 -12.89 -32.75
C LEU A 114 16.70 -11.49 -32.13
N PHE A 115 17.88 -10.91 -31.96
CA PHE A 115 18.00 -9.45 -31.87
C PHE A 115 18.06 -8.89 -33.29
N ALA A 116 17.29 -7.88 -33.59
CA ALA A 116 17.17 -7.33 -34.95
C ALA A 116 17.43 -5.82 -34.96
N PHE A 117 18.28 -5.41 -35.92
CA PHE A 117 18.61 -4.01 -36.15
C PHE A 117 18.46 -3.68 -37.63
N GLN A 118 18.07 -2.43 -37.89
CA GLN A 118 17.91 -1.93 -39.25
C GLN A 118 18.84 -0.73 -39.51
N GLY A 119 19.52 -0.75 -40.65
CA GLY A 119 20.10 0.44 -41.25
C GLY A 119 19.07 1.13 -42.13
N LEU A 120 18.94 2.42 -42.02
CA LEU A 120 18.06 3.27 -42.83
C LEU A 120 18.89 4.25 -43.63
N GLY A 121 18.62 4.39 -44.89
CA GLY A 121 19.32 5.31 -45.77
C GLY A 121 18.40 6.27 -46.52
N ASP A 122 19.00 7.26 -47.13
CA ASP A 122 18.34 8.19 -48.05
C ASP A 122 19.27 8.48 -49.29
N VAL A 123 18.73 9.15 -50.27
CA VAL A 123 19.49 9.63 -51.44
C VAL A 123 19.59 11.13 -51.32
N TYR A 124 20.77 11.65 -50.95
CA TYR A 124 21.05 13.07 -50.91
C TYR A 124 21.27 13.61 -52.32
N GLN A 125 20.49 14.59 -52.72
CA GLN A 125 20.63 15.31 -54.00
C GLN A 125 21.51 16.56 -53.88
N GLY A 126 22.71 16.42 -53.38
CA GLY A 126 23.66 17.56 -53.25
C GLY A 126 24.91 17.34 -54.08
N PHE A 127 25.42 18.42 -54.72
CA PHE A 127 26.67 18.51 -55.49
C PHE A 127 26.95 17.39 -56.49
N ASN A 128 26.53 17.55 -57.73
CA ASN A 128 26.82 16.68 -58.89
C ASN A 128 26.17 15.30 -58.90
N GLY A 129 24.98 15.10 -58.35
CA GLY A 129 24.16 13.93 -58.59
C GLY A 129 24.58 12.68 -57.83
N GLN A 130 23.72 12.25 -56.98
CA GLN A 130 23.66 10.91 -56.37
C GLN A 130 24.90 10.48 -55.56
N TYR A 131 25.02 11.02 -54.37
CA TYR A 131 25.74 10.30 -53.34
C TYR A 131 24.74 9.57 -52.43
N PRO A 132 24.95 8.26 -52.11
CA PRO A 132 24.23 7.69 -51.00
C PRO A 132 24.54 8.48 -49.76
N ALA A 133 23.52 9.04 -49.15
CA ALA A 133 23.65 9.90 -48.01
C ALA A 133 22.71 9.40 -46.94
N ALA A 134 22.97 9.90 -45.72
CA ALA A 134 22.21 9.58 -44.53
C ALA A 134 22.15 8.09 -44.20
N ASN A 135 23.10 7.67 -43.47
CA ASN A 135 23.11 6.32 -42.89
C ASN A 135 22.85 6.46 -41.35
N GLN A 136 21.69 6.07 -40.94
CA GLN A 136 21.44 5.86 -39.52
C GLN A 136 22.08 4.53 -39.15
N GLY A 137 23.05 4.53 -38.31
CA GLY A 137 23.75 3.34 -37.85
C GLY A 137 22.87 2.38 -37.10
N MET A 138 22.53 1.82 -36.34
CA MET A 138 21.75 0.78 -35.68
C MET A 138 20.44 1.31 -35.16
N VAL A 139 19.32 0.88 -35.73
CA VAL A 139 17.97 1.08 -35.15
C VAL A 139 17.47 -0.27 -34.67
N PHE A 140 17.27 -0.45 -33.38
CA PHE A 140 16.73 -1.67 -32.84
C PHE A 140 15.26 -1.82 -33.24
N VAL A 141 14.89 -2.99 -33.76
CA VAL A 141 13.55 -3.25 -34.28
C VAL A 141 12.80 -4.17 -33.31
N PRO A 142 11.60 -3.76 -32.83
CA PRO A 142 10.80 -4.63 -31.99
C PRO A 142 10.27 -5.85 -32.76
N PRO A 143 10.18 -7.04 -32.13
CA PRO A 143 9.57 -8.21 -32.74
C PRO A 143 8.05 -8.04 -32.85
N LEU A 144 7.44 -8.79 -33.79
CA LEU A 144 6.00 -8.97 -33.82
C LEU A 144 5.58 -9.68 -32.51
N SER A 145 4.84 -9.01 -31.67
CA SER A 145 4.58 -9.47 -30.29
C SER A 145 3.10 -9.76 -30.00
N CYS A 146 2.24 -9.62 -31.03
CA CYS A 146 0.81 -9.95 -30.96
C CYS A 146 0.03 -9.31 -29.80
N GLY A 147 0.37 -8.12 -29.34
CA GLY A 147 -0.36 -7.58 -28.20
C GLY A 147 -0.02 -6.15 -27.82
N THR A 148 0.69 -5.46 -28.68
CA THR A 148 0.91 -4.04 -28.47
C THR A 148 -0.16 -3.21 -29.16
N SER A 149 -0.84 -2.32 -28.45
CA SER A 149 -1.64 -1.29 -29.10
C SER A 149 -0.75 -0.39 -29.99
N GLY A 150 0.50 -0.23 -29.59
CA GLY A 150 1.51 0.53 -30.31
C GLY A 150 1.19 2.00 -30.54
N ASN A 151 0.11 2.52 -29.95
CA ASN A 151 -0.30 3.89 -30.12
C ASN A 151 0.75 4.85 -29.55
N VAL A 152 1.06 5.87 -30.34
CA VAL A 152 2.05 6.90 -29.96
C VAL A 152 1.33 8.20 -29.71
N ASN A 153 1.36 8.64 -28.45
CA ASN A 153 0.65 9.87 -28.03
C ASN A 153 1.32 11.13 -28.55
N ASN A 154 2.64 11.14 -28.69
CA ASN A 154 3.35 12.30 -29.19
C ASN A 154 4.76 11.93 -29.71
N ILE A 155 5.05 12.29 -30.96
CA ILE A 155 6.40 12.45 -31.49
C ILE A 155 6.61 13.95 -31.60
N ALA A 156 7.40 14.52 -30.68
CA ALA A 156 7.54 15.95 -30.55
C ALA A 156 8.32 16.58 -31.73
N ASP A 157 7.79 17.65 -32.30
CA ASP A 157 8.42 18.47 -33.31
C ASP A 157 9.20 17.68 -34.38
N ILE A 158 8.49 16.75 -35.04
CA ILE A 158 9.05 15.72 -35.93
C ILE A 158 9.94 16.29 -37.05
N ASP A 159 9.67 17.53 -37.46
CA ASP A 159 10.39 18.28 -38.46
C ASP A 159 11.45 19.27 -37.91
N LYS A 160 11.73 19.20 -36.57
CA LYS A 160 12.67 20.14 -35.93
C LYS A 160 13.66 19.43 -34.98
N VAL A 161 13.87 18.15 -35.13
CA VAL A 161 14.81 17.39 -34.29
C VAL A 161 16.21 18.03 -34.44
N GLY A 162 16.84 18.36 -33.30
CA GLY A 162 18.14 19.04 -33.25
C GLY A 162 18.11 20.56 -33.41
N GLU A 163 16.94 21.20 -33.45
CA GLU A 163 16.80 22.65 -33.47
C GLU A 163 17.56 23.28 -32.29
N GLY A 164 18.34 24.32 -32.57
CA GLY A 164 19.17 25.01 -31.57
C GLY A 164 20.60 24.50 -31.41
N ASN A 165 20.93 23.32 -31.93
CA ASN A 165 22.30 22.78 -31.94
C ASN A 165 23.07 22.94 -33.24
N GLY A 166 22.53 23.74 -34.20
CA GLY A 166 23.19 24.10 -35.47
C GLY A 166 22.94 23.13 -36.62
N SER A 167 22.14 22.09 -36.42
CA SER A 167 21.74 21.13 -37.47
C SER A 167 20.35 20.63 -37.16
N THR A 168 19.34 21.13 -37.86
CA THR A 168 17.94 20.69 -37.73
C THR A 168 17.68 19.60 -38.76
N PHE A 169 17.08 18.48 -38.35
CA PHE A 169 16.62 17.44 -39.24
C PHE A 169 15.20 17.79 -39.68
N ASP A 170 15.07 18.28 -40.92
CA ASP A 170 13.85 18.84 -41.51
C ASP A 170 13.60 18.43 -42.97
N ASP A 171 14.51 17.65 -43.58
CA ASP A 171 14.44 17.38 -45.01
C ASP A 171 13.36 16.36 -45.39
N ASN A 172 13.14 15.31 -44.56
CA ASN A 172 12.28 14.17 -44.89
C ASN A 172 11.55 13.59 -43.67
N ALA A 173 10.91 14.44 -42.86
CA ALA A 173 10.18 14.00 -41.69
C ALA A 173 9.05 12.99 -42.05
N GLN A 174 9.21 11.76 -41.66
CA GLN A 174 8.26 10.69 -41.95
C GLN A 174 8.05 9.74 -40.75
N VAL A 175 6.88 9.14 -40.73
CA VAL A 175 6.58 8.02 -39.86
C VAL A 175 6.34 6.78 -40.73
N SER A 176 6.96 5.68 -40.36
CA SER A 176 6.70 4.37 -40.95
C SER A 176 6.11 3.46 -39.88
N PHE A 177 5.11 2.70 -40.22
CA PHE A 177 4.55 1.75 -39.26
C PHE A 177 4.05 0.47 -39.91
N VAL A 178 4.11 -0.59 -39.12
CA VAL A 178 3.53 -1.90 -39.44
C VAL A 178 2.31 -2.08 -38.57
N THR A 179 1.21 -2.59 -39.12
CA THR A 179 -0.02 -2.83 -38.37
C THR A 179 -0.74 -4.06 -38.86
N THR A 180 -1.65 -4.61 -38.08
CA THR A 180 -2.52 -5.70 -38.54
C THR A 180 -3.37 -5.24 -39.73
N LYS A 181 -3.53 -6.15 -40.70
CA LYS A 181 -4.21 -5.83 -41.97
C LYS A 181 -5.67 -5.45 -41.77
N GLY A 182 -6.08 -4.33 -42.36
CA GLY A 182 -7.43 -3.80 -42.24
C GLY A 182 -7.67 -2.94 -41.03
N SER A 183 -6.65 -2.57 -40.28
CA SER A 183 -6.78 -1.65 -39.16
C SER A 183 -7.14 -0.25 -39.62
N THR A 184 -7.90 0.46 -38.78
CA THR A 184 -8.18 1.89 -38.96
C THR A 184 -7.09 2.70 -38.27
N ILE A 185 -6.44 3.58 -39.03
CA ILE A 185 -5.29 4.36 -38.53
C ILE A 185 -5.61 5.83 -38.57
N SER A 186 -5.23 6.59 -37.55
CA SER A 186 -5.31 8.05 -37.55
C SER A 186 -3.98 8.70 -37.18
N ILE A 187 -3.70 9.85 -37.79
CA ILE A 187 -2.61 10.74 -37.43
C ILE A 187 -3.20 12.06 -36.97
N ASN A 188 -2.83 12.50 -35.77
CA ASN A 188 -3.37 13.69 -35.12
C ASN A 188 -4.92 13.71 -35.10
N GLY A 189 -5.55 12.54 -34.88
CA GLY A 189 -7.01 12.38 -34.87
C GLY A 189 -7.68 12.39 -36.23
N VAL A 190 -6.91 12.45 -37.34
CA VAL A 190 -7.45 12.38 -38.69
C VAL A 190 -7.13 11.00 -39.28
N GLN A 191 -8.18 10.27 -39.70
CA GLN A 191 -8.00 8.96 -40.34
C GLN A 191 -7.24 9.13 -41.65
N ILE A 192 -6.16 8.36 -41.83
CA ILE A 192 -5.39 8.35 -43.09
C ILE A 192 -6.10 7.55 -44.17
N ASN A 193 -5.88 7.94 -45.42
CA ASN A 193 -6.44 7.27 -46.59
C ASN A 193 -5.30 6.97 -47.60
N GLU A 194 -5.32 5.79 -48.19
CA GLU A 194 -4.37 5.38 -49.25
C GLU A 194 -4.40 6.31 -50.47
N ALA A 195 -5.47 7.07 -50.66
CA ALA A 195 -5.58 8.03 -51.74
C ALA A 195 -4.83 9.37 -51.48
N ASP A 196 -4.36 9.57 -50.24
CA ASP A 196 -3.62 10.78 -49.88
C ASP A 196 -2.20 10.73 -50.46
N ASN A 197 -1.74 11.82 -51.08
CA ASN A 197 -0.47 11.84 -51.79
C ASN A 197 0.78 11.62 -50.94
N ASN A 198 0.63 11.77 -49.62
CA ASN A 198 1.71 11.61 -48.62
C ASN A 198 1.63 10.22 -47.92
N VAL A 199 0.69 9.35 -48.26
CA VAL A 199 0.48 8.06 -47.66
C VAL A 199 0.85 6.95 -48.69
N THR A 200 1.71 6.04 -48.28
CA THR A 200 2.05 4.85 -49.08
C THR A 200 1.77 3.60 -48.26
N ARG A 201 0.86 2.76 -48.73
CA ARG A 201 0.55 1.44 -48.16
C ARG A 201 1.24 0.34 -48.93
N ASN A 202 1.71 -0.68 -48.21
CA ASN A 202 2.37 -1.84 -48.83
C ASN A 202 1.93 -3.16 -48.17
N ASP A 203 1.70 -4.19 -48.95
CA ASP A 203 1.50 -5.56 -48.49
C ASP A 203 2.83 -6.20 -48.09
N VAL A 204 2.81 -7.04 -47.05
CA VAL A 204 3.97 -7.79 -46.57
C VAL A 204 4.03 -9.15 -47.21
N LEU A 205 5.08 -9.42 -47.98
CA LEU A 205 5.29 -10.75 -48.60
C LEU A 205 5.70 -11.76 -47.50
N GLY A 206 5.02 -12.89 -47.45
CA GLY A 206 5.31 -13.94 -46.46
C GLY A 206 4.51 -13.86 -45.15
N ASN A 207 3.86 -12.72 -44.89
CA ASN A 207 2.94 -12.58 -43.74
C ASN A 207 1.72 -11.71 -44.13
N ASN A 208 0.61 -12.39 -44.42
CA ASN A 208 -0.62 -11.73 -44.87
C ASN A 208 -1.44 -11.08 -43.74
N ASN A 209 -1.02 -11.23 -42.50
CA ASN A 209 -1.71 -10.66 -41.34
C ASN A 209 -1.36 -9.19 -41.13
N TYR A 210 -0.28 -8.70 -41.74
CA TYR A 210 0.24 -7.37 -41.57
C TYR A 210 0.33 -6.60 -42.88
N GLU A 211 0.32 -5.29 -42.76
CA GLU A 211 0.59 -4.33 -43.82
C GLU A 211 1.43 -3.19 -43.25
N SER A 212 2.14 -2.45 -44.09
CA SER A 212 2.92 -1.30 -43.67
C SER A 212 2.47 -0.01 -44.34
N TYR A 213 2.71 1.08 -43.67
CA TYR A 213 2.45 2.43 -44.14
C TYR A 213 3.69 3.30 -43.99
N ILE A 214 3.86 4.23 -44.91
CA ILE A 214 4.82 5.33 -44.84
C ILE A 214 4.04 6.62 -45.03
N VAL A 215 4.15 7.54 -44.08
CA VAL A 215 3.50 8.85 -44.15
C VAL A 215 4.56 9.93 -44.08
N THR A 216 4.65 10.74 -45.15
CA THR A 216 5.67 11.75 -45.35
C THR A 216 5.13 13.16 -45.17
N ASN A 217 6.00 14.17 -45.18
CA ASN A 217 5.68 15.59 -45.06
C ASN A 217 4.90 15.91 -43.76
N LEU A 218 5.30 15.30 -42.69
CA LEU A 218 4.78 15.56 -41.36
C LEU A 218 5.52 16.75 -40.71
N SER A 219 4.81 17.49 -39.86
CA SER A 219 5.38 18.63 -39.15
C SER A 219 4.77 18.81 -37.76
N GLY A 220 5.54 19.40 -36.85
CA GLY A 220 5.12 19.59 -35.45
C GLY A 220 4.96 18.29 -34.69
N ASN A 221 4.09 18.30 -33.69
CA ASN A 221 3.79 17.13 -32.87
C ASN A 221 2.91 16.13 -33.62
N VAL A 222 3.32 14.86 -33.59
CA VAL A 222 2.61 13.81 -34.31
C VAL A 222 2.12 12.75 -33.32
N ARG A 223 0.81 12.49 -33.35
CA ARG A 223 0.13 11.37 -32.67
C ARG A 223 -0.27 10.34 -33.70
N VAL A 224 0.01 9.07 -33.41
CA VAL A 224 -0.35 7.95 -34.29
C VAL A 224 -1.18 6.93 -33.52
N GLU A 225 -2.35 6.59 -34.02
CA GLU A 225 -3.27 5.69 -33.37
C GLU A 225 -3.80 4.64 -34.36
N SER A 226 -4.01 3.42 -33.88
CA SER A 226 -4.62 2.30 -34.61
C SER A 226 -5.56 1.53 -33.66
N ASN A 227 -6.61 0.92 -34.24
CA ASN A 227 -7.44 -0.05 -33.55
C ASN A 227 -6.87 -1.47 -33.59
N GLY A 228 -5.73 -1.68 -34.24
CA GLY A 228 -4.99 -2.93 -34.30
C GLY A 228 -3.58 -2.77 -33.75
N GLU A 229 -2.89 -3.88 -33.67
CA GLU A 229 -1.47 -3.91 -33.30
C GLU A 229 -0.65 -3.00 -34.23
N MET A 230 0.30 -2.24 -33.67
CA MET A 230 1.06 -1.26 -34.43
C MET A 230 2.49 -1.11 -33.91
N TYR A 231 3.43 -0.97 -34.85
CA TYR A 231 4.86 -0.75 -34.63
C TYR A 231 5.26 0.51 -35.35
N VAL A 232 5.54 1.61 -34.63
CA VAL A 232 5.79 2.93 -35.20
C VAL A 232 7.27 3.24 -35.14
N SER A 233 7.84 3.56 -36.30
CA SER A 233 9.18 4.12 -36.43
C SER A 233 9.13 5.53 -37.02
N TYR A 234 10.13 6.32 -36.68
CA TYR A 234 10.37 7.66 -37.16
C TYR A 234 11.68 7.71 -37.94
N TYR A 235 11.72 8.52 -38.98
CA TYR A 235 12.91 8.78 -39.77
C TYR A 235 12.91 10.24 -40.27
N ASN A 236 14.06 10.88 -40.21
CA ASN A 236 14.26 12.19 -40.80
C ASN A 236 15.72 12.40 -41.19
N THR A 237 15.99 13.38 -42.07
CA THR A 237 17.32 13.68 -42.59
C THR A 237 17.65 15.15 -42.49
N ASN A 238 18.96 15.42 -42.53
CA ASN A 238 19.55 16.75 -42.82
C ASN A 238 20.76 16.53 -43.70
N GLY A 239 20.61 16.76 -45.00
CA GLY A 239 21.65 16.51 -45.98
C GLY A 239 22.17 15.06 -45.92
N ALA A 240 23.41 14.87 -45.49
CA ALA A 240 24.05 13.58 -45.42
C ALA A 240 23.82 12.85 -44.04
N ALA A 241 23.18 13.49 -43.08
CA ALA A 241 22.92 12.90 -41.78
C ALA A 241 21.45 12.43 -41.66
N SER A 242 21.19 11.45 -40.82
CA SER A 242 19.83 10.99 -40.53
C SER A 242 19.62 10.73 -39.04
N THR A 243 18.37 10.74 -38.66
CA THR A 243 17.92 10.31 -37.31
C THR A 243 16.71 9.39 -37.47
N ALA A 244 16.66 8.31 -36.69
CA ALA A 244 15.59 7.34 -36.73
C ALA A 244 15.45 6.62 -35.38
N GLY A 245 14.32 6.00 -35.16
CA GLY A 245 14.06 5.19 -33.96
C GLY A 245 12.66 4.61 -33.94
N PHE A 246 12.43 3.62 -33.11
CA PHE A 246 11.10 3.12 -32.82
C PHE A 246 10.51 3.83 -31.60
N TYR A 247 9.24 4.24 -31.71
CA TYR A 247 8.45 4.86 -30.66
C TYR A 247 7.46 3.88 -30.01
N SER A 248 7.17 2.77 -30.68
CA SER A 248 6.26 1.76 -30.16
C SER A 248 6.57 0.37 -30.73
N GLY A 249 5.87 -0.62 -30.27
CA GLY A 249 6.02 -2.02 -30.69
C GLY A 249 6.59 -2.90 -29.58
N PHE A 250 6.96 -2.31 -28.44
CA PHE A 250 7.39 -3.08 -27.26
C PHE A 250 6.17 -3.40 -26.40
N THR A 251 6.10 -4.64 -25.96
CA THR A 251 5.06 -5.06 -24.99
C THR A 251 5.26 -4.37 -23.64
N LYS A 252 4.16 -3.97 -23.03
CA LYS A 252 4.16 -3.44 -21.67
C LYS A 252 3.61 -4.49 -20.73
N ALA A 253 4.20 -4.58 -19.53
CA ALA A 253 3.59 -5.35 -18.44
C ALA A 253 2.16 -4.84 -18.17
N PRO A 254 1.21 -5.71 -17.81
CA PRO A 254 -0.12 -5.28 -17.41
C PRO A 254 -0.03 -4.39 -16.18
N LYS A 255 -0.85 -3.35 -16.15
CA LYS A 255 -1.07 -2.50 -14.99
C LYS A 255 -2.50 -2.67 -14.51
N PHE A 256 -2.76 -2.28 -13.30
CA PHE A 256 -4.11 -2.17 -12.78
C PHE A 256 -4.23 -1.00 -11.80
N ASP A 257 -5.44 -0.46 -11.70
CA ASP A 257 -5.79 0.57 -10.74
C ASP A 257 -6.58 -0.02 -9.58
N ILE A 258 -6.45 0.61 -8.43
CA ILE A 258 -7.27 0.36 -7.26
C ILE A 258 -8.30 1.46 -7.15
N ILE A 259 -9.57 1.08 -7.20
CA ILE A 259 -10.68 1.99 -6.92
C ILE A 259 -11.25 1.61 -5.55
N SER A 260 -11.11 2.50 -4.58
CA SER A 260 -11.68 2.36 -3.24
C SER A 260 -12.67 3.49 -2.98
N GLU A 261 -13.87 3.16 -2.53
CA GLU A 261 -14.88 4.16 -2.14
C GLU A 261 -14.55 4.85 -0.80
N PHE A 262 -13.63 4.26 0.00
CA PHE A 262 -13.23 4.77 1.31
C PHE A 262 -11.70 4.89 1.40
N GLN A 263 -11.16 6.04 1.03
CA GLN A 263 -9.72 6.34 1.16
C GLN A 263 -9.20 6.25 2.61
N ALA A 264 -10.06 6.41 3.61
CA ALA A 264 -9.67 6.37 5.02
C ALA A 264 -9.39 4.96 5.59
N LYS A 265 -9.85 3.88 4.93
CA LYS A 265 -9.71 2.50 5.42
C LYS A 265 -8.60 1.68 4.73
N GLY A 266 -7.85 2.28 3.80
CA GLY A 266 -6.77 1.59 3.07
C GLY A 266 -7.27 0.49 2.12
N ASN A 267 -6.36 -0.40 1.68
CA ASN A 267 -6.64 -1.51 0.77
C ASN A 267 -6.95 -2.78 1.57
N CYS A 268 -8.21 -3.00 1.91
CA CYS A 268 -8.57 -4.10 2.81
C CYS A 268 -9.88 -4.80 2.40
N VAL A 269 -10.06 -6.00 2.93
CA VAL A 269 -11.26 -6.86 2.82
C VAL A 269 -11.81 -7.06 4.23
N ASN A 270 -13.12 -6.92 4.42
CA ASN A 270 -13.75 -7.20 5.70
C ASN A 270 -13.68 -8.71 6.05
N GLU A 271 -13.79 -9.06 7.31
CA GLU A 271 -13.76 -10.46 7.75
C GLU A 271 -14.85 -11.33 7.12
N ASP A 272 -16.01 -10.76 6.77
CA ASP A 272 -17.09 -11.46 6.06
C ASP A 272 -16.81 -11.65 4.56
N GLY A 273 -15.66 -11.21 4.06
CA GLY A 273 -15.26 -11.26 2.65
C GLY A 273 -15.86 -10.17 1.78
N SER A 274 -16.59 -9.21 2.35
CA SER A 274 -17.03 -8.02 1.59
C SER A 274 -15.86 -7.05 1.39
N SER A 275 -15.86 -6.33 0.28
CA SER A 275 -14.81 -5.35 -0.03
C SER A 275 -15.35 -4.26 -0.93
N ASN A 276 -14.89 -3.04 -0.69
CA ASN A 276 -15.14 -1.89 -1.56
C ASN A 276 -14.01 -1.67 -2.59
N ILE A 277 -13.01 -2.55 -2.62
CA ILE A 277 -11.89 -2.47 -3.54
C ILE A 277 -12.28 -3.10 -4.87
N VAL A 278 -12.03 -2.40 -5.95
CA VAL A 278 -12.13 -2.94 -7.31
C VAL A 278 -10.78 -2.78 -7.99
N LEU A 279 -10.09 -3.89 -8.22
CA LEU A 279 -8.88 -3.94 -9.03
C LEU A 279 -9.31 -3.93 -10.51
N THR A 280 -8.79 -2.99 -11.29
CA THR A 280 -9.14 -2.82 -12.71
C THR A 280 -7.91 -3.03 -13.57
N ALA A 281 -8.00 -3.96 -14.54
CA ALA A 281 -6.90 -4.25 -15.45
C ALA A 281 -6.75 -3.12 -16.47
N GLU A 282 -5.55 -2.59 -16.59
CA GLU A 282 -5.15 -1.70 -17.67
C GLU A 282 -4.41 -2.47 -18.78
N GLY A 283 -4.74 -2.17 -20.02
CA GLY A 283 -4.17 -2.79 -21.19
C GLY A 283 -5.15 -3.70 -21.94
N SER A 284 -4.78 -4.04 -23.17
CA SER A 284 -5.57 -4.91 -24.03
C SER A 284 -4.94 -6.28 -24.13
N PHE A 285 -5.50 -7.26 -23.43
CA PHE A 285 -5.07 -8.63 -23.41
C PHE A 285 -6.18 -9.54 -23.93
N THR A 286 -5.82 -10.68 -24.49
CA THR A 286 -6.77 -11.71 -24.96
C THR A 286 -7.51 -12.33 -23.78
N SER A 287 -6.83 -12.48 -22.65
CA SER A 287 -7.42 -12.94 -21.40
C SER A 287 -6.67 -12.38 -20.20
N TYR A 288 -7.38 -12.36 -19.09
CA TYR A 288 -6.95 -11.84 -17.79
C TYR A 288 -7.04 -12.98 -16.78
N LEU A 289 -6.09 -13.03 -15.85
CA LEU A 289 -6.16 -13.91 -14.70
C LEU A 289 -5.62 -13.19 -13.47
N TRP A 290 -6.52 -12.88 -12.54
CA TRP A 290 -6.14 -12.42 -11.20
C TRP A 290 -5.64 -13.59 -10.39
N GLU A 291 -4.50 -13.42 -9.78
CA GLU A 291 -3.84 -14.44 -8.97
C GLU A 291 -3.57 -13.91 -7.57
N ILE A 292 -3.58 -14.82 -6.60
CA ILE A 292 -3.22 -14.55 -5.21
C ILE A 292 -2.04 -15.44 -4.80
N LYS A 293 -1.14 -14.90 -4.02
CA LYS A 293 0.10 -15.55 -3.58
C LYS A 293 -0.16 -16.57 -2.49
N ASN A 294 0.40 -17.76 -2.62
CA ASN A 294 0.41 -18.80 -1.60
C ASN A 294 1.54 -18.57 -0.58
N ASN A 295 1.47 -19.24 0.57
CA ASN A 295 2.52 -19.17 1.61
C ASN A 295 3.89 -19.66 1.15
N ASP A 296 3.96 -20.49 0.10
CA ASP A 296 5.22 -20.96 -0.49
C ASP A 296 5.81 -20.02 -1.54
N GLY A 297 5.16 -18.84 -1.74
CA GLY A 297 5.55 -17.83 -2.72
C GLY A 297 5.05 -18.07 -4.14
N THR A 298 4.40 -19.21 -4.43
CA THR A 298 3.74 -19.46 -5.71
C THR A 298 2.41 -18.73 -5.82
N PHE A 299 1.86 -18.60 -7.03
CA PHE A 299 0.58 -17.97 -7.26
C PHE A 299 -0.48 -18.99 -7.67
N ARG A 300 -1.72 -18.75 -7.23
CA ARG A 300 -2.91 -19.50 -7.62
C ARG A 300 -3.98 -18.54 -8.17
N PRO A 301 -4.93 -18.99 -8.98
CA PRO A 301 -6.07 -18.16 -9.35
C PRO A 301 -6.78 -17.61 -8.09
N ALA A 302 -7.09 -16.33 -8.11
CA ALA A 302 -7.82 -15.67 -7.04
C ALA A 302 -9.27 -16.22 -6.97
N PRO A 303 -9.91 -16.26 -5.78
CA PRO A 303 -11.26 -16.78 -5.61
C PRO A 303 -12.30 -16.01 -6.43
N GLY A 304 -13.36 -16.67 -6.89
CA GLY A 304 -14.46 -16.04 -7.60
C GLY A 304 -14.16 -15.79 -9.09
N ASN A 305 -14.53 -14.61 -9.61
CA ASN A 305 -14.40 -14.27 -11.03
C ASN A 305 -13.02 -13.70 -11.36
N SER A 306 -12.00 -14.52 -11.29
CA SER A 306 -10.60 -14.12 -11.51
C SER A 306 -10.20 -13.85 -12.97
N THR A 307 -11.11 -14.03 -13.94
CA THR A 307 -10.82 -13.86 -15.38
C THR A 307 -11.45 -12.62 -16.01
N SER A 308 -12.03 -11.74 -15.19
CA SER A 308 -12.62 -10.46 -15.62
C SER A 308 -11.56 -9.36 -15.74
N THR A 309 -11.88 -8.30 -16.48
CA THR A 309 -11.09 -7.06 -16.50
C THR A 309 -11.13 -6.32 -15.18
N THR A 310 -12.12 -6.61 -14.33
CA THR A 310 -12.24 -6.09 -12.97
C THR A 310 -12.32 -7.24 -11.98
N TYR A 311 -11.75 -7.07 -10.81
CA TYR A 311 -11.76 -8.07 -9.74
C TYR A 311 -11.96 -7.41 -8.39
N THR A 312 -12.85 -7.96 -7.57
CA THR A 312 -13.06 -7.55 -6.17
C THR A 312 -12.48 -8.63 -5.26
N PRO A 313 -11.43 -8.33 -4.50
CA PRO A 313 -10.86 -9.26 -3.53
C PRO A 313 -11.90 -9.68 -2.47
N THR A 314 -11.88 -10.95 -2.09
CA THR A 314 -12.76 -11.53 -1.06
C THR A 314 -11.99 -12.16 0.09
N GLU A 315 -10.67 -12.11 0.05
CA GLU A 315 -9.77 -12.56 1.12
C GLU A 315 -8.51 -11.68 1.12
N SER A 316 -7.87 -11.55 2.26
CA SER A 316 -6.57 -10.88 2.35
C SER A 316 -5.47 -11.68 1.66
N GLY A 317 -4.46 -11.01 1.15
CA GLY A 317 -3.32 -11.63 0.49
C GLY A 317 -2.60 -10.70 -0.47
N THR A 318 -1.58 -11.19 -1.15
CA THR A 318 -0.88 -10.45 -2.20
C THR A 318 -1.41 -10.86 -3.56
N TYR A 319 -1.95 -9.91 -4.29
CA TYR A 319 -2.56 -10.10 -5.60
C TYR A 319 -1.65 -9.63 -6.71
N ARG A 320 -1.83 -10.22 -7.89
CA ARG A 320 -1.28 -9.71 -9.15
C ARG A 320 -2.23 -10.01 -10.31
N LEU A 321 -2.09 -9.26 -11.39
CA LEU A 321 -2.76 -9.52 -12.65
C LEU A 321 -1.79 -10.25 -13.60
N LYS A 322 -2.22 -11.37 -14.14
CA LYS A 322 -1.60 -12.06 -15.26
C LYS A 322 -2.38 -11.76 -16.53
N GLY A 323 -1.77 -11.03 -17.46
CA GLY A 323 -2.32 -10.76 -18.78
C GLY A 323 -1.78 -11.75 -19.80
N ILE A 324 -2.64 -12.30 -20.65
CA ILE A 324 -2.26 -13.22 -21.73
C ILE A 324 -2.50 -12.54 -23.07
N LEU A 325 -1.47 -12.45 -23.87
CA LEU A 325 -1.53 -11.93 -25.24
C LEU A 325 -2.00 -12.98 -26.24
N GLU A 326 -2.37 -12.57 -27.46
CA GLU A 326 -2.85 -13.48 -28.52
C GLU A 326 -1.87 -14.62 -28.87
N CYS A 327 -0.59 -14.45 -28.56
CA CYS A 327 0.45 -15.45 -28.82
C CYS A 327 0.79 -16.32 -27.60
N ASP A 328 -0.11 -16.43 -26.64
CA ASP A 328 0.11 -17.14 -25.37
C ASP A 328 1.30 -16.60 -24.54
N ILE A 329 1.73 -15.37 -24.79
CA ILE A 329 2.73 -14.69 -23.98
C ILE A 329 2.05 -14.23 -22.68
N GLU A 330 2.60 -14.68 -21.56
CA GLU A 330 2.12 -14.31 -20.23
C GLU A 330 2.93 -13.13 -19.69
N LEU A 331 2.25 -12.10 -19.22
CA LEU A 331 2.82 -10.93 -18.56
C LEU A 331 2.20 -10.77 -17.19
N ASN A 332 3.00 -10.43 -16.18
CA ASN A 332 2.52 -10.21 -14.82
C ASN A 332 2.68 -8.74 -14.43
N SER A 333 1.70 -8.22 -13.69
CA SER A 333 1.78 -6.92 -13.04
C SER A 333 2.68 -6.96 -11.80
N ASP A 334 2.91 -5.80 -11.21
CA ASP A 334 3.40 -5.69 -9.85
C ASP A 334 2.45 -6.34 -8.83
N GLU A 335 2.97 -6.63 -7.64
CA GLU A 335 2.24 -7.28 -6.57
C GLU A 335 1.60 -6.22 -5.66
N ILE A 336 0.29 -6.36 -5.37
CA ILE A 336 -0.44 -5.51 -4.43
C ILE A 336 -0.85 -6.32 -3.20
N PRO A 337 -0.48 -5.86 -2.02
CA PRO A 337 -0.94 -6.41 -0.76
C PRO A 337 -2.35 -5.89 -0.40
N ILE A 338 -3.24 -6.80 0.00
CA ILE A 338 -4.58 -6.52 0.51
C ILE A 338 -4.69 -7.15 1.90
N SER A 339 -4.98 -6.33 2.91
CA SER A 339 -5.15 -6.76 4.30
C SER A 339 -6.60 -7.13 4.65
N ILE A 340 -6.83 -7.66 5.84
CA ILE A 340 -8.14 -7.56 6.49
C ILE A 340 -8.32 -6.11 6.94
N CYS A 341 -9.52 -5.56 6.85
CA CYS A 341 -9.79 -4.21 7.35
C CYS A 341 -9.52 -4.14 8.86
N ALA A 342 -8.95 -3.03 9.30
CA ALA A 342 -8.78 -2.79 10.71
C ALA A 342 -10.15 -2.81 11.40
N THR A 343 -10.21 -3.39 12.58
CA THR A 343 -11.39 -3.43 13.42
C THR A 343 -11.70 -2.04 13.99
N ASP A 344 -12.92 -1.86 14.42
CA ASP A 344 -13.49 -0.71 15.10
C ASP A 344 -14.41 -1.36 16.15
N SER A 345 -13.85 -1.64 17.34
CA SER A 345 -14.42 -2.59 18.29
C SER A 345 -15.71 -2.06 18.93
N ASP A 346 -15.76 -0.77 19.23
CA ASP A 346 -16.91 -0.09 19.84
C ASP A 346 -17.85 0.57 18.83
N ASN A 347 -17.45 0.59 17.53
CA ASN A 347 -18.22 1.17 16.41
C ASN A 347 -18.40 2.70 16.49
N ASP A 348 -17.45 3.43 17.04
CA ASP A 348 -17.45 4.88 17.09
C ASP A 348 -16.97 5.55 15.80
N GLY A 349 -16.35 4.78 14.89
CA GLY A 349 -15.83 5.19 13.59
C GLY A 349 -14.31 5.38 13.58
N ILE A 350 -13.63 5.17 14.68
CA ILE A 350 -12.17 5.16 14.80
C ILE A 350 -11.72 3.70 14.84
N ILE A 351 -10.66 3.37 14.12
CA ILE A 351 -10.13 2.00 14.05
C ILE A 351 -9.23 1.71 15.25
N ASP A 352 -9.28 0.49 15.77
CA ASP A 352 -8.53 0.03 16.96
C ASP A 352 -7.04 0.37 16.92
N ASN A 353 -6.43 0.44 15.73
CA ASN A 353 -5.01 0.78 15.59
C ASN A 353 -4.62 2.13 16.17
N ILE A 354 -5.54 3.10 16.18
CA ILE A 354 -5.31 4.49 16.57
C ILE A 354 -6.26 4.96 17.67
N ASP A 355 -7.15 4.10 18.10
CA ASP A 355 -8.09 4.38 19.16
C ASP A 355 -7.40 4.39 20.52
N LEU A 356 -7.76 5.33 21.36
CA LEU A 356 -7.21 5.52 22.71
C LEU A 356 -8.16 5.08 23.83
N ASP A 357 -9.42 4.71 23.48
CA ASP A 357 -10.50 4.31 24.39
C ASP A 357 -11.37 3.29 23.64
N LEU A 358 -10.89 2.03 23.59
CA LEU A 358 -11.33 0.96 22.67
C LEU A 358 -12.73 0.39 22.96
N ASP A 359 -13.28 0.63 24.14
CA ASP A 359 -14.62 0.19 24.55
C ASP A 359 -15.54 1.38 24.89
N ASN A 360 -15.01 2.61 24.77
CA ASN A 360 -15.74 3.86 24.99
C ASN A 360 -16.33 3.97 26.41
N ASP A 361 -15.67 3.40 27.40
CA ASP A 361 -16.08 3.53 28.80
C ASP A 361 -15.61 4.84 29.47
N GLY A 362 -14.72 5.58 28.76
CA GLY A 362 -14.14 6.84 29.21
C GLY A 362 -12.82 6.66 29.94
N ILE A 363 -12.31 5.46 30.08
CA ILE A 363 -10.98 5.18 30.60
C ILE A 363 -10.04 5.00 29.39
N LEU A 364 -8.86 5.57 29.43
CA LEU A 364 -7.91 5.41 28.33
C LEU A 364 -7.26 4.02 28.38
N ASN A 365 -7.07 3.37 27.23
CA ASN A 365 -6.34 2.09 27.10
C ASN A 365 -5.01 2.09 27.87
N SER A 366 -4.33 3.24 27.94
CA SER A 366 -3.07 3.38 28.67
C SER A 366 -3.20 3.29 30.19
N VAL A 367 -4.39 3.51 30.72
CA VAL A 367 -4.72 3.40 32.16
C VAL A 367 -5.10 1.97 32.51
N GLU A 368 -5.81 1.30 31.62
CA GLU A 368 -6.30 -0.07 31.76
C GLU A 368 -5.27 -1.14 31.41
N SER A 369 -4.22 -0.74 30.71
CA SER A 369 -3.13 -1.66 30.32
C SER A 369 -2.14 -1.89 31.47
N ALA A 370 -1.33 -2.94 31.32
CA ALA A 370 -0.14 -3.15 32.14
C ALA A 370 0.97 -2.12 31.87
N GLY A 371 0.71 -1.11 31.05
CA GLY A 371 1.60 -0.01 30.68
C GLY A 371 2.25 -0.18 29.33
N SER A 372 3.00 0.84 28.93
CA SER A 372 3.73 0.90 27.68
C SER A 372 5.24 0.85 27.91
N GLY A 373 6.02 0.39 26.92
CA GLY A 373 7.44 0.28 27.11
C GLY A 373 8.28 0.26 25.84
N LEU A 374 9.54 0.64 25.98
CA LEU A 374 10.54 0.55 24.93
C LEU A 374 11.02 -0.90 24.73
N ILE A 375 11.25 -1.26 23.49
CA ILE A 375 11.94 -2.50 23.16
C ILE A 375 13.45 -2.25 23.24
N ASP A 376 14.15 -3.01 24.07
CA ASP A 376 15.60 -3.01 24.18
C ASP A 376 16.20 -3.92 23.10
N PHE A 377 16.88 -3.33 22.14
CA PHE A 377 17.53 -3.99 21.00
C PHE A 377 19.01 -4.35 21.27
N THR A 378 19.50 -4.32 22.52
CA THR A 378 20.87 -4.73 22.85
C THR A 378 21.22 -6.11 22.26
N ASN A 379 20.24 -7.02 22.21
CA ASN A 379 20.30 -8.27 21.45
C ASN A 379 19.27 -8.23 20.32
N LEU A 380 19.72 -7.97 19.09
CA LEU A 380 18.85 -7.87 17.91
C LEU A 380 18.13 -9.19 17.52
N GLU A 381 18.68 -10.35 17.92
CA GLU A 381 18.04 -11.65 17.66
C GLU A 381 16.99 -12.01 18.71
N SER A 382 17.03 -11.36 19.88
CA SER A 382 16.06 -11.56 20.97
C SER A 382 15.91 -10.26 21.76
N PRO A 383 15.22 -9.26 21.19
CA PRO A 383 14.92 -8.03 21.90
C PRO A 383 14.04 -8.25 23.14
N VAL A 384 14.14 -7.34 24.10
CA VAL A 384 13.43 -7.43 25.38
C VAL A 384 12.48 -6.24 25.52
N ILE A 385 11.23 -6.51 25.93
CA ILE A 385 10.25 -5.47 26.23
C ILE A 385 10.46 -5.01 27.70
N ASN A 386 10.61 -3.70 27.91
CA ASN A 386 10.67 -3.09 29.23
C ASN A 386 9.42 -2.27 29.47
N ILE A 387 8.43 -2.82 30.14
CA ILE A 387 7.17 -2.16 30.48
C ILE A 387 7.38 -1.27 31.72
N ASN A 388 6.95 -0.02 31.63
CA ASN A 388 6.94 0.93 32.73
C ASN A 388 5.52 1.01 33.31
N GLN A 389 5.31 0.40 34.45
CA GLN A 389 4.10 0.55 35.26
C GLN A 389 4.29 1.72 36.22
N GLY A 390 3.69 2.88 35.92
CA GLY A 390 3.73 4.03 36.80
C GLY A 390 5.15 4.47 37.25
N ALA A 391 5.36 4.70 38.55
CA ALA A 391 6.67 5.07 39.11
C ALA A 391 7.56 3.86 39.45
N ALA A 392 7.11 2.64 39.26
CA ALA A 392 7.87 1.44 39.54
C ALA A 392 8.94 1.22 38.47
N THR A 393 10.10 0.63 38.85
CA THR A 393 11.15 0.21 37.92
C THR A 393 10.58 -0.82 36.95
N GLY A 394 10.69 -0.52 35.63
CA GLY A 394 10.09 -1.31 34.57
C GLY A 394 10.30 -2.82 34.71
N THR A 395 9.26 -3.57 34.40
CA THR A 395 9.33 -5.05 34.32
C THR A 395 9.83 -5.45 32.94
N SER A 396 10.87 -6.28 32.90
CA SER A 396 11.38 -6.81 31.65
C SER A 396 10.66 -8.10 31.27
N ILE A 397 10.06 -8.12 30.05
CA ILE A 397 9.38 -9.31 29.50
C ILE A 397 10.30 -9.95 28.46
N ASN A 398 10.79 -11.15 28.79
CA ASN A 398 11.73 -11.89 27.97
C ASN A 398 11.05 -12.96 27.12
N GLY A 399 11.64 -13.24 25.93
CA GLY A 399 11.23 -14.36 25.09
C GLY A 399 10.01 -14.15 24.23
N VAL A 400 9.43 -12.93 24.26
CA VAL A 400 8.25 -12.58 23.46
C VAL A 400 8.64 -12.20 22.03
N ILE A 401 9.84 -11.65 21.82
CA ILE A 401 10.30 -11.16 20.52
C ILE A 401 11.50 -11.98 20.02
N SER A 402 11.46 -12.36 18.74
CA SER A 402 12.61 -12.90 18.02
C SER A 402 12.90 -12.08 16.76
N GLY A 403 14.18 -11.72 16.57
CA GLY A 403 14.65 -10.90 15.47
C GLY A 403 15.39 -11.72 14.40
N THR A 404 15.17 -11.41 13.13
CA THR A 404 15.90 -11.99 12.00
C THR A 404 16.35 -10.89 11.05
N ILE A 405 17.65 -10.90 10.69
CA ILE A 405 18.27 -9.89 9.83
C ILE A 405 18.71 -10.55 8.52
N VAL A 406 18.28 -9.97 7.39
CA VAL A 406 18.74 -10.35 6.05
C VAL A 406 19.26 -9.10 5.36
N LYS A 407 20.42 -9.20 4.70
CA LYS A 407 21.03 -8.06 4.02
C LYS A 407 21.68 -8.49 2.71
N THR A 408 21.68 -7.59 1.72
CA THR A 408 22.26 -7.85 0.39
C THR A 408 23.78 -7.81 0.38
N ARG A 409 24.41 -7.13 1.36
CA ARG A 409 25.88 -7.00 1.49
C ARG A 409 26.31 -7.10 2.94
N ASP A 410 27.54 -7.59 3.17
CA ASP A 410 28.10 -7.77 4.51
C ASP A 410 28.43 -6.46 5.23
N ASP A 411 28.70 -5.38 4.47
CA ASP A 411 29.02 -4.05 5.01
C ASP A 411 27.78 -3.23 5.42
N HIS A 412 26.56 -3.68 5.10
CA HIS A 412 25.35 -3.12 5.70
C HIS A 412 25.28 -3.45 7.18
N SER A 413 24.83 -2.52 7.99
CA SER A 413 24.78 -2.71 9.43
C SER A 413 23.41 -2.43 10.02
N ILE A 414 23.13 -3.12 11.12
CA ILE A 414 22.06 -2.80 12.05
C ILE A 414 22.65 -2.84 13.46
N THR A 415 22.44 -1.81 14.24
CA THR A 415 23.01 -1.67 15.58
C THR A 415 21.99 -1.12 16.56
N ALA A 416 22.04 -1.59 17.80
CA ALA A 416 21.16 -1.10 18.87
C ALA A 416 21.44 0.38 19.19
N THR A 417 20.40 1.14 19.46
CA THR A 417 20.46 2.50 19.99
C THR A 417 19.76 2.57 21.35
N ALA A 418 19.78 3.72 22.01
CA ALA A 418 19.15 3.88 23.33
C ALA A 418 17.62 3.63 23.30
N ASN A 419 16.94 3.93 22.17
CA ASN A 419 15.49 3.89 22.05
C ASN A 419 15.00 3.05 20.87
N GLY A 420 15.86 2.23 20.28
CA GLY A 420 15.54 1.43 19.09
C GLY A 420 16.78 0.84 18.45
N PHE A 421 16.90 0.98 17.14
CA PHE A 421 18.08 0.55 16.40
C PHE A 421 18.43 1.53 15.27
N GLU A 422 19.64 1.44 14.77
CA GLU A 422 20.08 2.13 13.56
C GLU A 422 20.27 1.10 12.45
N SER A 423 19.66 1.32 11.30
CA SER A 423 19.86 0.58 10.07
C SER A 423 20.63 1.43 9.09
N GLN A 424 21.77 0.95 8.60
CA GLN A 424 22.66 1.65 7.69
C GLN A 424 22.91 0.83 6.43
N LEU A 425 22.74 1.47 5.28
CA LEU A 425 23.07 0.93 3.95
C LEU A 425 24.19 1.73 3.32
N GLU A 426 25.20 1.03 2.82
CA GLU A 426 26.25 1.60 1.99
C GLU A 426 25.76 1.84 0.56
N ALA A 427 26.29 2.88 -0.09
CA ALA A 427 25.94 3.23 -1.46
C ALA A 427 26.09 2.03 -2.42
N GLY A 428 25.14 1.86 -3.30
CA GLY A 428 25.10 0.80 -4.31
C GLY A 428 23.76 0.72 -5.00
N ALA A 429 23.69 0.00 -6.13
CA ALA A 429 22.43 -0.31 -6.77
C ALA A 429 21.69 -1.38 -5.98
N ASP A 430 20.39 -1.19 -5.80
CA ASP A 430 19.46 -2.17 -5.23
C ASP A 430 19.93 -2.78 -3.90
N GLN A 431 20.39 -1.92 -3.01
CA GLN A 431 20.80 -2.37 -1.68
C GLN A 431 19.59 -2.52 -0.77
N GLU A 432 19.58 -3.55 0.04
CA GLU A 432 18.47 -3.87 0.94
C GLU A 432 18.99 -4.44 2.27
N LEU A 433 18.38 -4.00 3.36
CA LEU A 433 18.47 -4.62 4.67
C LEU A 433 17.03 -4.83 5.17
N LYS A 434 16.73 -6.06 5.56
CA LYS A 434 15.45 -6.48 6.11
C LYS A 434 15.64 -6.89 7.56
N TYR A 435 14.81 -6.35 8.44
CA TYR A 435 14.74 -6.73 9.83
C TYR A 435 13.31 -7.16 10.18
N THR A 436 13.16 -8.44 10.49
CA THR A 436 11.88 -9.06 10.85
C THR A 436 11.85 -9.32 12.35
N LEU A 437 10.82 -8.82 13.01
CA LEU A 437 10.50 -9.09 14.41
C LEU A 437 9.24 -9.96 14.46
N ASN A 438 9.35 -11.16 15.03
CA ASN A 438 8.23 -12.04 15.27
C ASN A 438 7.92 -12.05 16.77
N PHE A 439 6.65 -11.95 17.10
CA PHE A 439 6.14 -11.94 18.46
C PHE A 439 5.55 -13.31 18.80
N SER A 440 5.80 -13.81 20.01
CA SER A 440 5.22 -15.09 20.48
C SER A 440 3.81 -14.90 21.06
N GLU A 441 3.38 -13.67 21.23
CA GLU A 441 2.04 -13.22 21.56
C GLU A 441 1.72 -11.95 20.77
N LYS A 442 0.45 -11.61 20.64
CA LYS A 442 0.05 -10.39 19.94
C LYS A 442 0.42 -9.14 20.73
N LEU A 443 0.93 -8.14 20.03
CA LEU A 443 1.37 -6.86 20.62
C LEU A 443 0.78 -5.67 19.86
N ASN A 444 0.54 -4.59 20.60
CA ASN A 444 0.26 -3.28 20.05
C ASN A 444 1.59 -2.53 19.88
N ILE A 445 1.88 -2.09 18.67
CA ILE A 445 3.19 -1.50 18.33
C ILE A 445 3.03 -0.05 17.87
N LEU A 446 3.90 0.81 18.40
CA LEU A 446 4.15 2.15 17.89
C LEU A 446 5.57 2.21 17.32
N PHE A 447 5.66 2.42 16.00
CA PHE A 447 6.92 2.70 15.32
C PHE A 447 6.97 4.18 14.97
N LYS A 448 8.05 4.87 15.33
CA LYS A 448 8.22 6.30 15.09
C LYS A 448 9.68 6.69 14.94
N ASP A 449 9.93 7.96 14.60
CA ASP A 449 11.29 8.51 14.59
C ASP A 449 11.88 8.56 16.01
N SER A 450 13.17 8.29 16.13
CA SER A 450 13.88 8.31 17.41
C SER A 450 14.35 9.71 17.84
N GLY A 451 14.09 10.74 17.03
CA GLY A 451 14.60 12.09 17.21
C GLY A 451 16.06 12.29 16.79
N GLN A 452 16.66 11.30 16.10
CA GLN A 452 18.00 11.42 15.54
C GLN A 452 17.93 11.88 14.08
N THR A 453 18.62 12.98 13.76
CA THR A 453 18.65 13.54 12.40
C THR A 453 19.66 12.80 11.55
N ALA A 454 19.19 12.09 10.52
CA ALA A 454 19.98 11.63 9.39
C ALA A 454 19.68 12.46 8.14
N ALA A 455 20.63 12.57 7.22
CA ALA A 455 20.39 13.23 5.95
C ALA A 455 19.47 12.36 5.07
N ILE A 456 18.60 13.01 4.28
CA ILE A 456 17.85 12.33 3.21
C ILE A 456 18.82 12.01 2.09
N VAL A 457 18.81 10.78 1.61
CA VAL A 457 19.68 10.29 0.55
C VAL A 457 18.82 9.95 -0.67
N ASP A 458 19.27 10.42 -1.84
CA ASP A 458 18.58 10.10 -3.09
C ASP A 458 18.59 8.59 -3.33
N GLY A 459 17.43 8.04 -3.72
CA GLY A 459 17.24 6.61 -3.95
C GLY A 459 16.97 5.77 -2.69
N GLU A 460 16.86 6.38 -1.49
CA GLU A 460 16.40 5.65 -0.29
C GLU A 460 14.87 5.46 -0.30
N SER A 461 14.43 4.34 0.21
CA SER A 461 13.02 4.06 0.47
C SER A 461 12.87 3.00 1.55
N PHE A 462 11.70 2.97 2.17
CA PHE A 462 11.43 2.11 3.32
C PHE A 462 10.09 1.40 3.13
N VAL A 463 10.00 0.19 3.69
CA VAL A 463 8.74 -0.56 3.74
C VAL A 463 8.55 -1.08 5.15
N LEU A 464 7.40 -0.79 5.73
CA LEU A 464 6.98 -1.36 7.01
C LEU A 464 5.79 -2.29 6.77
N LYS A 465 5.87 -3.53 7.27
CA LYS A 465 4.82 -4.54 7.12
C LYS A 465 4.38 -5.07 8.46
N SER A 466 3.09 -5.35 8.58
CA SER A 466 2.57 -6.20 9.66
C SER A 466 2.72 -7.69 9.34
N LEU A 467 2.81 -8.50 10.36
CA LEU A 467 2.82 -9.97 10.25
C LEU A 467 1.70 -10.57 11.13
N PRO A 468 0.98 -11.58 10.63
CA PRO A 468 1.04 -12.15 9.27
C PRO A 468 0.37 -11.25 8.26
N GLY A 469 0.66 -10.81 7.24
CA GLY A 469 0.10 -9.88 6.24
C GLY A 469 -1.45 -9.75 6.16
N SER A 470 -2.20 -10.36 7.04
CA SER A 470 -3.64 -10.15 7.21
C SER A 470 -3.97 -9.01 8.18
N THR A 471 -3.04 -8.61 9.02
CA THR A 471 -3.18 -7.48 9.96
C THR A 471 -2.75 -6.16 9.30
N ASN A 472 -2.93 -5.05 10.01
CA ASN A 472 -2.71 -3.71 9.48
C ASN A 472 -1.72 -2.91 10.32
N ILE A 473 -1.17 -1.89 9.66
CA ILE A 473 -0.47 -0.77 10.28
C ILE A 473 -1.16 0.51 9.81
N THR A 474 -1.34 1.47 10.70
CA THR A 474 -1.90 2.78 10.37
C THR A 474 -0.83 3.85 10.55
N LEU A 475 -0.53 4.56 9.47
CA LEU A 475 0.29 5.76 9.47
C LEU A 475 -0.56 6.96 9.90
N LEU A 476 -0.05 7.74 10.84
CA LEU A 476 -0.46 9.12 11.08
C LEU A 476 0.71 10.05 10.79
N ASP A 477 0.55 10.98 9.86
CA ASP A 477 1.58 11.93 9.42
C ASP A 477 1.01 13.36 9.36
N PRO A 478 0.69 13.97 10.52
CA PRO A 478 -0.04 15.23 10.57
C PRO A 478 0.71 16.41 9.95
N ASN A 479 2.03 16.34 9.84
CA ASN A 479 2.87 17.38 9.23
C ASN A 479 3.29 17.06 7.79
N ASP A 480 2.82 15.94 7.23
CA ASP A 480 3.16 15.55 5.86
C ASP A 480 4.68 15.40 5.65
N ASP A 481 5.33 14.68 6.55
CA ASP A 481 6.78 14.44 6.55
C ASP A 481 7.22 13.34 5.57
N LEU A 482 6.27 12.55 5.08
CA LEU A 482 6.50 11.37 4.24
C LEU A 482 5.86 11.50 2.85
N TYR A 483 6.46 10.85 1.87
CA TYR A 483 5.83 10.41 0.63
C TYR A 483 5.44 8.94 0.79
N VAL A 484 4.23 8.55 0.41
CA VAL A 484 3.70 7.19 0.58
C VAL A 484 3.23 6.63 -0.77
N ASP A 485 3.66 5.42 -1.12
CA ASP A 485 3.20 4.69 -2.32
C ASP A 485 1.89 3.96 -1.96
N THR A 486 0.75 4.61 -2.19
CA THR A 486 -0.57 4.14 -1.74
C THR A 486 -1.25 3.17 -2.69
N ASP A 487 -0.86 3.16 -3.96
CA ASP A 487 -1.38 2.28 -5.01
C ASP A 487 -0.39 1.22 -5.48
N TYR A 488 0.83 1.22 -4.89
CA TYR A 488 1.90 0.24 -5.13
C TYR A 488 2.48 0.27 -6.55
N ASP A 489 2.36 1.38 -7.27
CA ASP A 489 2.89 1.55 -8.62
C ASP A 489 4.37 2.00 -8.66
N GLY A 490 4.97 2.22 -7.47
CA GLY A 490 6.34 2.69 -7.29
C GLY A 490 6.49 4.21 -7.38
N THR A 491 5.41 4.93 -7.65
CA THR A 491 5.31 6.38 -7.48
C THR A 491 4.86 6.65 -6.03
N TYR A 492 5.35 7.71 -5.43
CA TYR A 492 5.06 8.02 -4.04
C TYR A 492 4.23 9.30 -3.98
N GLU A 493 3.03 9.22 -3.40
CA GLU A 493 2.06 10.30 -3.30
C GLU A 493 2.44 11.29 -2.21
N ASP A 494 1.98 12.51 -2.41
CA ASP A 494 2.10 13.66 -1.51
C ASP A 494 0.80 13.86 -0.72
N ASN A 495 0.86 14.45 0.48
CA ASN A 495 -0.28 14.75 1.35
C ASN A 495 -1.07 13.51 1.85
N THR A 496 -0.37 12.42 2.11
CA THR A 496 -0.94 11.23 2.73
C THR A 496 -0.84 11.35 4.25
N LEU A 497 -1.81 12.03 4.87
CA LEU A 497 -1.78 12.31 6.31
C LEU A 497 -2.17 11.12 7.18
N GLN A 498 -2.95 10.19 6.63
CA GLN A 498 -3.32 8.92 7.25
C GLN A 498 -3.44 7.84 6.19
N TYR A 499 -2.89 6.66 6.47
CA TYR A 499 -2.98 5.51 5.57
C TYR A 499 -2.90 4.20 6.35
N THR A 500 -3.80 3.27 6.06
CA THR A 500 -3.87 1.96 6.71
C THR A 500 -3.67 0.84 5.69
N SER A 501 -2.70 -0.03 5.93
CA SER A 501 -2.40 -1.19 5.09
C SER A 501 -1.56 -2.21 5.87
N ASN A 502 -1.45 -3.44 5.36
CA ASN A 502 -0.50 -4.42 5.88
C ASN A 502 0.94 -4.20 5.39
N GLU A 503 1.13 -3.34 4.38
CA GLU A 503 2.42 -2.93 3.86
C GLU A 503 2.37 -1.45 3.52
N ILE A 504 3.19 -0.63 4.18
CA ILE A 504 3.31 0.80 3.89
C ILE A 504 4.70 1.07 3.33
N ARG A 505 4.74 1.59 2.09
CA ARG A 505 5.96 2.00 1.40
C ARG A 505 6.11 3.50 1.49
N PHE A 506 7.25 3.99 1.96
CA PHE A 506 7.43 5.42 2.18
C PHE A 506 8.84 5.93 1.89
N LYS A 507 8.96 7.24 1.73
CA LYS A 507 10.19 8.03 1.65
C LYS A 507 10.07 9.27 2.50
N PHE A 508 11.18 9.83 2.94
CA PHE A 508 11.17 11.08 3.68
C PHE A 508 11.09 12.30 2.75
N LYS A 509 10.19 13.25 3.07
CA LYS A 509 10.20 14.62 2.59
C LYS A 509 11.07 15.50 3.47
N SER A 510 10.93 15.31 4.78
CA SER A 510 11.64 16.06 5.82
C SER A 510 12.05 15.13 6.95
N ARG A 511 13.23 15.37 7.52
CA ARG A 511 13.69 14.73 8.75
C ARG A 511 13.94 15.77 9.84
N ALA A 512 13.43 16.99 9.65
CA ALA A 512 13.55 18.08 10.62
C ALA A 512 12.38 18.03 11.62
N ASN A 513 12.55 17.36 12.74
CA ASN A 513 11.53 17.10 13.76
C ASN A 513 10.30 16.38 13.19
N PRO A 514 10.47 15.19 12.62
CA PRO A 514 9.36 14.46 12.02
C PRO A 514 8.34 14.04 13.08
N THR A 515 7.07 14.02 12.68
CA THR A 515 5.93 13.71 13.56
C THR A 515 5.17 12.47 13.13
N TYR A 516 5.63 11.77 12.11
CA TYR A 516 4.98 10.55 11.65
C TYR A 516 5.04 9.44 12.70
N GLU A 517 3.96 8.71 12.81
CA GLU A 517 3.79 7.57 13.71
C GLU A 517 3.06 6.45 12.98
N PHE A 518 3.50 5.21 13.17
CA PHE A 518 2.85 4.01 12.66
C PHE A 518 2.33 3.20 13.84
N TYR A 519 1.03 2.99 13.87
CA TYR A 519 0.33 2.26 14.90
C TYR A 519 -0.13 0.91 14.40
N SER A 520 -0.13 -0.09 15.25
CA SER A 520 -0.74 -1.39 14.97
C SER A 520 -1.38 -1.97 16.22
N TYR A 521 -2.46 -2.70 16.04
CA TYR A 521 -3.21 -3.34 17.11
C TYR A 521 -3.14 -4.85 16.96
N GLN A 522 -2.76 -5.56 18.03
CA GLN A 522 -2.73 -7.02 18.16
C GLN A 522 -2.08 -7.77 16.98
N ILE A 523 -0.87 -7.41 16.62
CA ILE A 523 -0.11 -8.06 15.53
C ILE A 523 0.88 -9.11 16.07
N ASP A 524 1.21 -10.11 15.21
CA ASP A 524 2.17 -11.17 15.54
C ASP A 524 3.62 -10.82 15.15
N GLY A 525 3.85 -9.64 14.58
CA GLY A 525 5.18 -9.18 14.20
C GLY A 525 5.18 -8.01 13.22
N ILE A 526 6.38 -7.51 12.96
CA ILE A 526 6.64 -6.48 11.93
C ILE A 526 7.88 -6.85 11.10
N GLU A 527 7.88 -6.38 9.86
CA GLU A 527 9.06 -6.44 8.99
C GLU A 527 9.40 -5.05 8.47
N LEU A 528 10.59 -4.56 8.79
CA LEU A 528 11.14 -3.34 8.21
C LEU A 528 12.08 -3.70 7.07
N ILE A 529 11.89 -3.09 5.90
CA ILE A 529 12.79 -3.20 4.77
C ILE A 529 13.34 -1.81 4.46
N HIS A 530 14.64 -1.64 4.63
CA HIS A 530 15.38 -0.44 4.26
C HIS A 530 16.03 -0.68 2.90
N LYS A 531 15.77 0.18 1.93
CA LYS A 531 16.25 0.08 0.54
C LYS A 531 17.05 1.31 0.15
N LEU A 532 18.08 1.09 -0.66
CA LEU A 532 18.86 2.16 -1.26
C LEU A 532 19.24 1.78 -2.70
N ASN A 533 18.89 2.64 -3.63
CA ASN A 533 19.32 2.55 -5.03
C ASN A 533 20.09 3.81 -5.41
N ASN A 534 21.36 3.90 -5.02
CA ASN A 534 22.22 5.03 -5.26
C ASN A 534 23.63 4.60 -5.65
N LEU A 535 24.07 4.93 -6.86
CA LEU A 535 25.42 4.62 -7.38
C LEU A 535 26.47 5.69 -7.07
N GLY A 536 26.06 6.80 -6.41
CA GLY A 536 27.00 7.86 -6.00
C GLY A 536 27.95 7.39 -4.89
N SER A 537 29.23 7.57 -5.07
CA SER A 537 30.21 7.27 -4.01
C SER A 537 30.00 8.21 -2.82
N ASN A 538 29.91 7.66 -1.61
CA ASN A 538 29.77 8.31 -0.30
C ASN A 538 28.35 8.75 0.11
N SER A 539 27.30 8.04 -0.30
CA SER A 539 25.95 8.28 0.17
C SER A 539 25.49 7.06 0.99
N GLU A 540 25.63 7.13 2.28
CA GLU A 540 25.11 6.14 3.22
C GLU A 540 23.68 6.52 3.57
N SER A 541 22.73 5.58 3.49
CA SER A 541 21.37 5.79 3.98
C SER A 541 21.25 5.24 5.40
N ILE A 542 20.71 6.05 6.30
CA ILE A 542 20.58 5.72 7.73
C ILE A 542 19.12 5.92 8.14
N LEU A 543 18.56 4.91 8.80
CA LEU A 543 17.26 4.96 9.47
C LEU A 543 17.44 4.65 10.95
N VAL A 544 16.90 5.50 11.82
CA VAL A 544 16.98 5.31 13.27
C VAL A 544 15.58 5.37 13.88
N PRO A 545 14.80 4.28 13.82
CA PRO A 545 13.48 4.24 14.40
C PRO A 545 13.52 3.99 15.91
N SER A 546 12.46 4.40 16.58
CA SER A 546 12.07 3.94 17.90
C SER A 546 10.86 3.01 17.77
N ILE A 547 10.87 1.90 18.48
CA ILE A 547 9.77 0.94 18.50
C ILE A 547 9.36 0.72 19.95
N LEU A 548 8.07 0.93 20.22
CA LEU A 548 7.47 0.73 21.52
C LEU A 548 6.39 -0.34 21.44
N VAL A 549 6.23 -1.09 22.52
CA VAL A 549 4.98 -1.77 22.81
C VAL A 549 4.11 -0.75 23.57
N VAL A 550 2.93 -0.51 23.08
CA VAL A 550 1.95 0.39 23.71
C VAL A 550 0.81 -0.45 24.28
N ASP A 551 0.27 0.01 25.39
CA ASP A 551 -0.90 -0.58 26.03
C ASP A 551 -0.79 -2.12 26.11
N TYR A 552 0.30 -2.58 26.79
CA TYR A 552 0.55 -4.00 26.95
C TYR A 552 -0.61 -4.62 27.75
N LYS A 553 -1.17 -5.70 27.22
CA LYS A 553 -2.39 -6.31 27.75
C LYS A 553 -2.34 -6.55 29.26
N LEU A 554 -3.38 -6.14 29.94
CA LEU A 554 -3.79 -6.55 31.24
C LEU A 554 -5.11 -7.31 31.07
N ASP A 555 -5.35 -8.36 31.82
CA ASP A 555 -6.55 -9.21 31.81
C ASP A 555 -6.76 -9.57 33.26
N THR A 556 -7.56 -8.74 33.94
CA THR A 556 -7.68 -8.73 35.39
C THR A 556 -8.46 -9.93 35.90
N ASP A 557 -9.54 -10.32 35.25
CA ASP A 557 -10.39 -11.47 35.64
C ASP A 557 -9.96 -12.81 35.00
N GLY A 558 -9.10 -12.78 33.96
CA GLY A 558 -8.54 -13.95 33.30
C GLY A 558 -9.47 -14.61 32.27
N ASP A 559 -10.40 -13.87 31.69
CA ASP A 559 -11.36 -14.36 30.72
C ASP A 559 -10.85 -14.35 29.26
N GLU A 560 -9.61 -13.87 29.02
CA GLU A 560 -8.91 -13.72 27.75
C GLU A 560 -9.30 -12.45 26.97
N ILE A 561 -10.13 -11.55 27.51
CA ILE A 561 -10.34 -10.18 27.03
C ILE A 561 -9.36 -9.29 27.79
N SER A 562 -8.83 -8.25 27.18
CA SER A 562 -7.95 -7.30 27.87
C SER A 562 -8.78 -6.19 28.47
N ASP A 563 -8.41 -5.67 29.65
CA ASP A 563 -9.14 -4.65 30.38
C ASP A 563 -9.54 -3.47 29.48
N TYR A 564 -8.67 -3.00 28.60
CA TYR A 564 -8.95 -1.92 27.65
C TYR A 564 -9.96 -2.27 26.53
N ASN A 565 -10.63 -3.38 26.62
CA ASN A 565 -11.64 -3.86 25.68
C ASN A 565 -12.72 -4.65 26.41
N ASP A 566 -12.78 -4.47 27.74
CA ASP A 566 -13.68 -5.13 28.66
C ASP A 566 -14.26 -4.10 29.62
N ALA A 567 -15.51 -3.77 29.45
CA ALA A 567 -16.20 -2.77 30.24
C ALA A 567 -16.50 -3.18 31.70
N ASP A 568 -16.13 -4.41 32.12
CA ASP A 568 -16.25 -4.96 33.50
C ASP A 568 -14.99 -5.80 33.77
N SER A 569 -13.83 -5.12 33.81
CA SER A 569 -12.48 -5.71 33.81
C SER A 569 -12.22 -6.73 34.91
N ASP A 570 -12.89 -6.62 36.08
CA ASP A 570 -12.74 -7.55 37.19
C ASP A 570 -13.93 -8.52 37.33
N ASN A 571 -14.94 -8.41 36.46
CA ASN A 571 -16.11 -9.29 36.32
C ASN A 571 -16.91 -9.41 37.61
N ASP A 572 -16.99 -8.32 38.39
CA ASP A 572 -17.77 -8.29 39.64
C ASP A 572 -19.23 -7.84 39.42
N GLY A 573 -19.56 -7.41 38.18
CA GLY A 573 -20.89 -6.97 37.77
C GLY A 573 -21.12 -5.48 38.01
N CYS A 574 -20.09 -4.71 38.26
CA CYS A 574 -20.08 -3.26 38.26
C CYS A 574 -19.23 -2.72 37.13
N TRP A 575 -19.80 -1.90 36.27
CA TRP A 575 -19.10 -1.40 35.09
C TRP A 575 -17.91 -0.50 35.45
N ASP A 576 -16.82 -0.61 34.75
CA ASP A 576 -15.57 0.14 34.93
C ASP A 576 -15.79 1.64 34.96
N VAL A 577 -16.64 2.18 34.06
CA VAL A 577 -17.04 3.59 34.02
C VAL A 577 -17.62 4.09 35.35
N VAL A 578 -18.35 3.25 36.10
CA VAL A 578 -18.92 3.57 37.40
C VAL A 578 -17.85 3.47 38.50
N GLU A 579 -17.00 2.45 38.41
CA GLU A 579 -15.92 2.24 39.36
C GLU A 579 -14.80 3.27 39.25
N ALA A 580 -14.54 3.75 38.03
CA ALA A 580 -13.68 4.91 37.78
C ALA A 580 -14.23 6.20 38.37
N GLY A 581 -15.52 6.23 38.68
CA GLY A 581 -16.21 7.38 39.26
C GLY A 581 -16.65 8.42 38.26
N TYR A 582 -16.72 8.06 36.99
CA TYR A 582 -17.15 8.94 35.87
C TYR A 582 -18.66 9.06 35.78
N LEU A 583 -19.36 7.95 35.98
CA LEU A 583 -20.82 7.92 36.11
C LEU A 583 -21.22 7.40 37.50
N SER A 584 -22.40 7.76 37.96
CA SER A 584 -22.92 7.28 39.24
C SER A 584 -23.79 6.03 39.11
N GLU A 585 -24.28 5.75 37.93
CA GLU A 585 -25.09 4.61 37.55
C GLU A 585 -24.93 4.43 36.04
N ASP A 586 -24.77 3.20 35.59
CA ASP A 586 -24.68 2.81 34.20
C ASP A 586 -25.34 1.47 33.95
N VAL A 587 -25.76 1.15 32.71
CA VAL A 587 -26.45 -0.10 32.37
C VAL A 587 -25.77 -0.89 31.25
N ASP A 588 -24.79 -0.34 30.54
CA ASP A 588 -24.14 -1.01 29.41
C ASP A 588 -22.60 -0.87 29.35
N GLY A 589 -21.99 -0.17 30.30
CA GLY A 589 -20.55 -0.03 30.41
C GLY A 589 -19.94 1.04 29.51
N ILE A 590 -20.73 1.75 28.71
CA ILE A 590 -20.26 2.77 27.78
C ILE A 590 -20.51 4.17 28.35
N TYR A 591 -19.53 5.05 28.33
CA TYR A 591 -19.70 6.41 28.83
C TYR A 591 -20.64 7.24 27.93
N GLY A 592 -21.75 7.71 28.49
CA GLY A 592 -22.68 8.58 27.76
C GLY A 592 -24.11 8.58 28.33
N PRO A 593 -25.04 9.31 27.69
CA PRO A 593 -26.46 9.25 28.06
C PRO A 593 -27.06 7.91 27.62
N GLU A 594 -27.76 7.27 28.56
CA GLU A 594 -28.43 6.01 28.31
C GLU A 594 -29.28 6.00 27.02
N PRO A 595 -29.18 4.96 26.17
CA PRO A 595 -29.98 4.86 24.97
C PRO A 595 -31.47 4.73 25.31
N PRO A 596 -32.40 5.20 24.45
CA PRO A 596 -33.82 5.01 24.68
C PRO A 596 -34.15 3.53 24.85
N PRO A 597 -35.05 3.15 25.75
CA PRO A 597 -35.45 1.77 25.94
C PRO A 597 -35.80 1.07 24.61
N ASN A 598 -35.19 -0.10 24.33
CA ASN A 598 -35.24 -0.86 23.09
C ASN A 598 -34.49 -0.22 21.88
N SER A 599 -33.58 0.68 22.12
CA SER A 599 -32.60 1.12 21.15
C SER A 599 -31.48 0.06 21.05
N ASN A 600 -31.01 -0.24 19.84
CA ASN A 600 -29.75 -0.98 19.64
C ASN A 600 -28.62 -0.02 19.26
N LEU A 601 -28.77 1.25 19.62
CA LEU A 601 -27.75 2.27 19.37
C LEU A 601 -26.82 2.34 20.57
N PRO A 602 -25.51 2.45 20.36
CA PRO A 602 -24.60 2.72 21.46
C PRO A 602 -24.88 4.09 22.11
N ASN A 603 -24.48 4.28 23.34
CA ASN A 603 -24.60 5.54 24.07
C ASN A 603 -23.86 6.66 23.33
N ILE A 604 -22.70 6.35 22.78
CA ILE A 604 -21.90 7.26 21.98
C ILE A 604 -22.35 7.16 20.53
N THR A 605 -22.75 8.27 19.95
CA THR A 605 -23.06 8.37 18.51
C THR A 605 -21.88 8.97 17.76
N SER A 606 -21.74 8.64 16.48
CA SER A 606 -20.71 9.20 15.62
C SER A 606 -20.64 10.74 15.75
N GLY A 607 -19.46 11.27 16.08
CA GLY A 607 -19.22 12.70 16.32
C GLY A 607 -19.17 13.10 17.79
N THR A 608 -19.28 12.17 18.72
CA THR A 608 -19.07 12.42 20.16
C THR A 608 -17.64 12.10 20.61
N VAL A 609 -16.84 11.49 19.75
CA VAL A 609 -15.42 11.21 19.97
C VAL A 609 -14.53 12.11 19.11
N ASP A 610 -13.27 12.26 19.49
CA ASP A 610 -12.26 12.96 18.67
C ASP A 610 -11.68 12.02 17.58
N ASP A 611 -10.67 12.49 16.85
CA ASP A 611 -10.00 11.74 15.80
C ASP A 611 -9.12 10.57 16.29
N ARG A 612 -9.11 10.33 17.60
CA ARG A 612 -8.38 9.26 18.30
C ARG A 612 -9.27 8.46 19.25
N GLY A 613 -10.59 8.45 19.06
CA GLY A 613 -11.55 7.69 19.87
C GLY A 613 -11.89 8.30 21.23
N ARG A 614 -11.24 9.38 21.66
CA ARG A 614 -11.50 9.96 22.97
C ARG A 614 -12.83 10.71 23.00
N ILE A 615 -13.62 10.46 24.01
CA ILE A 615 -14.91 11.09 24.22
C ILE A 615 -14.78 12.62 24.31
N ILE A 616 -15.59 13.34 23.54
CA ILE A 616 -15.69 14.80 23.57
C ILE A 616 -16.94 15.19 24.38
N ASN A 617 -16.78 15.52 25.67
CA ASN A 617 -17.86 15.98 26.50
C ASN A 617 -17.38 17.20 27.31
N ASP A 618 -18.24 18.25 27.45
CA ASP A 618 -17.95 19.47 28.23
C ASP A 618 -17.77 19.20 29.74
N ASP A 619 -18.30 18.07 30.24
CA ASP A 619 -18.26 17.68 31.65
C ASP A 619 -17.19 16.59 31.94
N TYR A 620 -16.42 16.14 30.94
CA TYR A 620 -15.42 15.08 31.04
C TYR A 620 -14.03 15.55 30.57
N ASP A 621 -13.01 15.27 31.38
CA ASP A 621 -11.62 15.62 31.06
C ASP A 621 -10.71 14.41 31.29
N TYR A 622 -10.20 13.79 30.22
CA TYR A 622 -9.21 12.71 30.30
C TYR A 622 -7.91 13.05 31.04
N ASN A 623 -7.70 14.29 31.46
CA ASN A 623 -6.61 14.62 32.34
C ASN A 623 -6.91 14.24 33.80
N ASP A 624 -8.17 13.95 34.13
CA ASP A 624 -8.56 13.44 35.43
C ASP A 624 -8.42 11.91 35.43
N GLU A 625 -7.39 11.40 36.09
CA GLU A 625 -7.26 9.96 36.34
C GLU A 625 -8.49 9.47 37.14
N PRO A 626 -8.90 8.17 36.95
CA PRO A 626 -9.95 7.58 37.78
C PRO A 626 -9.76 7.92 39.27
N ASN A 627 -10.81 8.46 39.88
CA ASN A 627 -10.74 8.94 41.26
C ASN A 627 -10.74 7.81 42.30
N SER A 628 -11.11 6.61 41.91
CA SER A 628 -11.31 5.48 42.78
C SER A 628 -10.15 4.50 42.67
N TYR A 629 -9.17 4.60 43.55
CA TYR A 629 -8.02 3.69 43.58
C TYR A 629 -7.50 3.45 45.00
N ILE A 630 -6.77 2.35 45.18
CA ILE A 630 -5.97 2.07 46.36
C ILE A 630 -4.52 2.46 46.06
N ASP A 631 -3.90 3.22 46.96
CA ASP A 631 -2.46 3.52 46.95
C ASP A 631 -1.71 2.42 47.72
N ASP A 632 -1.09 1.46 47.04
CA ASP A 632 -0.21 0.46 47.66
C ASP A 632 1.27 0.84 47.41
N GLY A 633 1.74 1.74 48.27
CA GLY A 633 3.16 2.12 48.30
C GLY A 633 3.64 2.92 47.09
N GLY A 634 2.75 3.58 46.36
CA GLY A 634 2.99 4.37 45.15
C GLY A 634 2.52 3.70 43.85
N ASN A 635 1.96 2.51 43.92
CA ASN A 635 1.19 1.89 42.83
C ASN A 635 -0.29 2.20 43.08
N LYS A 636 -0.96 2.69 42.04
CA LYS A 636 -2.40 2.85 42.05
C LYS A 636 -3.01 1.52 41.54
N ILE A 637 -3.91 0.96 42.31
CA ILE A 637 -4.77 -0.16 41.92
C ILE A 637 -6.16 0.44 41.80
N PHE A 638 -6.69 0.53 40.63
CA PHE A 638 -8.01 1.10 40.39
C PHE A 638 -9.09 0.10 40.80
N PHE A 639 -10.29 0.60 41.10
CA PHE A 639 -11.38 -0.25 41.60
C PHE A 639 -11.84 -1.24 40.54
N PHE A 640 -11.86 -0.85 39.27
CA PHE A 640 -12.17 -1.72 38.15
C PHE A 640 -11.10 -2.82 37.89
N GLN A 641 -10.03 -2.89 38.68
CA GLN A 641 -8.98 -3.91 38.65
C GLN A 641 -8.95 -4.77 39.91
N GLU A 642 -9.93 -4.73 40.77
CA GLU A 642 -9.93 -5.46 42.04
C GLU A 642 -11.32 -6.04 42.32
N GLU A 643 -11.53 -7.32 42.05
CA GLU A 643 -12.81 -8.03 42.23
C GLU A 643 -13.41 -7.75 43.63
N SER A 644 -14.58 -7.17 43.64
CA SER A 644 -15.35 -6.90 44.85
C SER A 644 -16.62 -7.72 44.85
N THR A 645 -17.46 -7.59 45.87
CA THR A 645 -18.73 -8.27 45.92
C THR A 645 -19.87 -7.32 46.25
N ALA A 646 -20.93 -7.39 45.46
CA ALA A 646 -22.13 -6.61 45.70
C ALA A 646 -22.67 -6.88 47.15
N PRO A 647 -23.03 -5.84 47.89
CA PRO A 647 -23.72 -6.02 49.16
C PRO A 647 -25.02 -6.82 48.99
N VAL A 648 -25.23 -7.83 49.82
CA VAL A 648 -26.44 -8.63 49.78
C VAL A 648 -27.47 -8.07 50.79
N ILE A 649 -28.63 -7.69 50.27
CA ILE A 649 -29.74 -7.22 51.11
C ILE A 649 -30.47 -8.41 51.71
N ASP A 650 -30.41 -8.52 53.08
CA ASP A 650 -31.12 -9.59 53.83
C ASP A 650 -32.57 -9.17 54.13
N ILE A 651 -32.78 -7.89 54.43
CA ILE A 651 -34.09 -7.34 54.80
C ILE A 651 -34.29 -6.00 54.13
N GLU A 652 -35.27 -5.93 53.24
CA GLU A 652 -35.68 -4.68 52.60
C GLU A 652 -36.49 -3.76 53.51
N PRO A 653 -36.45 -2.42 53.31
CA PRO A 653 -37.25 -1.47 54.09
C PRO A 653 -38.76 -1.74 53.86
N VAL A 654 -39.54 -1.74 54.91
CA VAL A 654 -40.99 -1.90 54.84
C VAL A 654 -41.71 -0.56 54.96
N SER A 655 -42.89 -0.44 54.33
CA SER A 655 -43.73 0.73 54.39
C SER A 655 -44.07 1.11 55.82
N SER A 656 -43.95 2.36 56.18
CA SER A 656 -44.26 2.91 57.51
C SER A 656 -45.56 3.70 57.51
N ILE A 657 -46.37 3.51 58.55
CA ILE A 657 -47.64 4.26 58.76
C ILE A 657 -47.53 5.08 60.04
N ALA A 658 -47.59 6.39 59.88
CA ALA A 658 -47.67 7.32 61.03
C ALA A 658 -49.12 7.43 61.49
N CYS A 659 -49.39 7.13 62.75
CA CYS A 659 -50.76 7.10 63.30
C CYS A 659 -51.34 8.50 63.55
N TYR A 660 -50.52 9.55 63.57
CA TYR A 660 -50.94 10.94 63.76
C TYR A 660 -49.87 11.91 63.19
N VAL A 661 -50.28 13.13 62.88
CA VAL A 661 -49.34 14.16 62.39
C VAL A 661 -48.34 14.49 63.50
N GLY A 662 -47.06 14.50 63.13
CA GLY A 662 -45.95 14.67 64.06
C GLY A 662 -45.41 13.38 64.67
N ALA A 663 -45.99 12.22 64.38
CA ALA A 663 -45.39 10.96 64.76
C ALA A 663 -44.09 10.68 63.97
N PRO A 664 -43.08 10.07 64.58
CA PRO A 664 -41.90 9.64 63.84
C PRO A 664 -42.23 8.47 62.92
N ALA A 665 -41.44 8.31 61.84
CA ALA A 665 -41.44 7.15 60.99
C ALA A 665 -40.00 6.67 60.77
N GLU A 666 -39.83 5.38 60.63
CA GLU A 666 -38.51 4.75 60.46
C GLU A 666 -38.54 3.76 59.30
N PHE A 667 -37.47 3.71 58.60
CA PHE A 667 -37.19 2.70 57.57
C PHE A 667 -35.82 2.06 57.89
N GLU A 668 -35.71 0.79 57.80
CA GLU A 668 -34.50 0.06 58.17
C GLU A 668 -34.22 -1.00 57.13
N VAL A 669 -32.97 -1.14 56.74
CA VAL A 669 -32.46 -2.19 55.84
C VAL A 669 -31.42 -3.02 56.59
N SER A 670 -31.31 -4.30 56.25
CA SER A 670 -30.20 -5.13 56.67
C SER A 670 -29.49 -5.65 55.44
N ALA A 671 -28.19 -5.37 55.34
CA ALA A 671 -27.34 -5.81 54.27
C ALA A 671 -26.03 -6.39 54.82
N GLN A 672 -25.42 -7.31 54.07
CA GLN A 672 -24.13 -7.92 54.41
C GLN A 672 -23.17 -7.71 53.23
N SER A 673 -21.91 -7.43 53.54
CA SER A 673 -20.78 -7.38 52.65
C SER A 673 -19.52 -7.76 53.43
N ASN A 674 -18.49 -8.24 52.70
CA ASN A 674 -17.16 -8.46 53.28
C ASN A 674 -16.42 -7.14 53.52
N GLN A 675 -16.89 -6.07 52.91
CA GLN A 675 -16.36 -4.70 52.99
C GLN A 675 -17.28 -3.79 53.81
N LYS A 676 -16.81 -2.58 54.09
CA LYS A 676 -17.64 -1.57 54.75
C LYS A 676 -18.77 -1.16 53.81
N ILE A 677 -20.01 -1.26 54.32
CA ILE A 677 -21.20 -0.84 53.60
C ILE A 677 -21.44 0.64 53.76
N ASN A 678 -21.70 1.30 52.62
CA ASN A 678 -22.12 2.70 52.56
C ASN A 678 -23.61 2.77 52.21
N TYR A 679 -24.33 3.70 52.79
CA TYR A 679 -25.76 3.86 52.64
C TYR A 679 -26.10 5.28 52.20
N SER A 680 -27.09 5.42 51.28
CA SER A 680 -27.62 6.69 50.86
C SER A 680 -29.13 6.61 50.65
N TRP A 681 -29.92 7.34 51.46
CA TRP A 681 -31.38 7.35 51.35
C TRP A 681 -31.84 8.44 50.38
N GLN A 682 -32.80 8.09 49.51
CA GLN A 682 -33.43 8.98 48.55
C GLN A 682 -34.92 9.08 48.74
N LEU A 683 -35.47 10.26 48.36
CA LEU A 683 -36.89 10.59 48.42
C LEU A 683 -37.43 10.83 47.03
N SER A 684 -38.61 10.24 46.74
CA SER A 684 -39.46 10.61 45.60
C SER A 684 -40.78 11.17 46.12
N THR A 685 -41.17 12.33 45.61
CA THR A 685 -42.46 12.99 45.88
C THR A 685 -43.43 12.88 44.70
N ASP A 686 -43.05 12.23 43.60
CA ASP A 686 -43.75 12.13 42.34
C ASP A 686 -44.05 10.67 41.94
N ASN A 687 -44.19 9.80 42.95
CA ASN A 687 -44.50 8.37 42.79
C ASN A 687 -43.43 7.57 42.05
N GLY A 688 -42.16 7.88 42.32
CA GLY A 688 -41.00 7.15 41.78
C GLY A 688 -40.51 7.61 40.41
N THR A 689 -41.04 8.72 39.88
CA THR A 689 -40.61 9.25 38.56
C THR A 689 -39.24 9.95 38.70
N SER A 690 -38.99 10.64 39.82
CA SER A 690 -37.70 11.22 40.13
C SER A 690 -37.31 10.96 41.58
N TRP A 691 -36.00 10.96 41.86
CA TRP A 691 -35.41 10.70 43.16
C TRP A 691 -34.41 11.80 43.51
N SER A 692 -34.36 12.20 44.79
CA SER A 692 -33.38 13.14 45.31
C SER A 692 -32.75 12.61 46.60
N ASP A 693 -31.45 12.78 46.72
CA ASP A 693 -30.69 12.39 47.90
C ASP A 693 -31.18 13.17 49.13
N LEU A 694 -31.34 12.44 50.23
CA LEU A 694 -31.67 13.05 51.52
C LEU A 694 -30.42 13.57 52.20
N GLN A 695 -30.60 14.64 52.98
CA GLN A 695 -29.58 15.16 53.85
C GLN A 695 -30.04 15.10 55.30
N ASN A 696 -29.12 14.89 56.27
CA ASN A 696 -29.43 14.97 57.68
C ASN A 696 -29.83 16.39 58.01
N ASP A 697 -31.07 16.58 58.53
CA ASP A 697 -31.65 17.87 58.92
C ASP A 697 -32.61 17.68 60.08
N ASP A 698 -33.46 18.70 60.37
CA ASP A 698 -34.43 18.62 61.42
C ASP A 698 -35.55 17.59 61.12
N THR A 699 -35.74 17.19 59.90
CA THR A 699 -36.78 16.23 59.45
C THR A 699 -36.23 14.84 59.32
N TYR A 700 -35.05 14.70 58.73
CA TYR A 700 -34.43 13.41 58.41
C TYR A 700 -33.12 13.24 59.18
N SER A 701 -32.92 12.03 59.69
CA SER A 701 -31.66 11.60 60.32
C SER A 701 -31.34 10.17 59.99
N GLY A 702 -30.03 9.85 59.94
CA GLY A 702 -29.53 8.53 59.55
C GLY A 702 -29.60 8.31 58.08
N VAL A 703 -29.54 9.37 57.24
CA VAL A 703 -29.61 9.29 55.78
C VAL A 703 -28.43 8.53 55.15
N ASP A 704 -27.33 8.41 55.86
CA ASP A 704 -26.07 7.73 55.55
C ASP A 704 -25.86 6.45 56.38
N THR A 705 -26.95 5.88 56.92
CA THR A 705 -26.92 4.69 57.75
C THR A 705 -27.98 3.67 57.26
N ASN A 706 -27.92 2.45 57.77
CA ASN A 706 -28.93 1.42 57.49
C ASN A 706 -30.33 1.74 58.00
N LYS A 707 -30.51 2.87 58.71
CA LYS A 707 -31.80 3.26 59.31
C LYS A 707 -32.08 4.75 59.08
N LEU A 708 -33.08 5.04 58.28
CA LEU A 708 -33.62 6.40 58.11
C LEU A 708 -34.71 6.65 59.16
N THR A 709 -34.58 7.75 59.84
CA THR A 709 -35.58 8.27 60.80
C THR A 709 -36.18 9.59 60.32
N ILE A 710 -37.48 9.65 60.15
CA ILE A 710 -38.25 10.85 59.94
C ILE A 710 -38.74 11.32 61.34
N THR A 711 -38.20 12.42 61.82
CA THR A 711 -38.42 12.87 63.18
C THR A 711 -39.88 13.30 63.47
N SER A 712 -40.52 13.86 62.42
CA SER A 712 -41.90 14.34 62.53
C SER A 712 -42.58 14.31 61.18
N THR A 713 -43.61 13.46 61.01
CA THR A 713 -44.36 13.35 59.79
C THR A 713 -45.43 14.43 59.63
N SER A 714 -45.68 14.84 58.39
CA SER A 714 -46.75 15.75 57.99
C SER A 714 -47.74 15.10 57.01
N LEU A 715 -48.92 15.70 56.85
CA LEU A 715 -49.90 15.21 55.89
C LEU A 715 -49.41 15.27 54.44
N SER A 716 -48.52 16.17 54.12
CA SER A 716 -47.92 16.30 52.79
C SER A 716 -46.99 15.12 52.44
N MET A 717 -46.47 14.40 53.42
CA MET A 717 -45.62 13.23 53.21
C MET A 717 -46.39 11.94 52.90
N ASN A 718 -47.75 12.01 52.91
CA ASN A 718 -48.53 10.86 52.56
C ASN A 718 -48.36 10.44 51.09
N GLY A 719 -47.81 9.25 50.88
CA GLY A 719 -47.54 8.74 49.53
C GLY A 719 -46.10 9.07 49.04
N TYR A 720 -45.25 9.67 49.85
CA TYR A 720 -43.83 9.76 49.54
C TYR A 720 -43.21 8.38 49.51
N LEU A 721 -42.30 8.16 48.54
CA LEU A 721 -41.53 6.95 48.46
C LEU A 721 -40.10 7.21 48.91
N TYR A 722 -39.55 6.25 49.61
CA TYR A 722 -38.17 6.26 50.08
C TYR A 722 -37.48 5.01 49.52
N ARG A 723 -36.29 5.19 48.98
CA ARG A 723 -35.38 4.07 48.63
C ARG A 723 -34.03 4.29 49.25
N ILE A 724 -33.28 3.24 49.36
CA ILE A 724 -31.89 3.28 49.78
C ILE A 724 -31.00 2.76 48.65
N LYS A 725 -29.91 3.44 48.42
CA LYS A 725 -28.79 2.97 47.63
C LYS A 725 -27.75 2.41 48.57
N ILE A 726 -27.22 1.23 48.24
CA ILE A 726 -26.23 0.52 49.06
C ILE A 726 -25.09 0.13 48.15
N ASN A 727 -23.88 0.52 48.53
CA ASN A 727 -22.65 -0.01 47.95
C ASN A 727 -21.67 -0.39 49.07
N SER A 728 -20.56 -1.02 48.72
CA SER A 728 -19.46 -1.28 49.67
C SER A 728 -18.17 -0.62 49.18
N ASP A 729 -17.21 -0.50 50.12
CA ASP A 729 -15.87 -0.07 49.71
C ASP A 729 -15.37 -1.06 48.62
N PHE A 730 -14.83 -0.56 47.50
CA PHE A 730 -14.41 -1.24 46.26
C PHE A 730 -15.54 -1.69 45.33
N TYR A 731 -16.79 -1.75 45.73
CA TYR A 731 -17.94 -1.97 44.86
C TYR A 731 -18.71 -0.66 44.70
N ALA A 732 -18.44 0.05 43.60
CA ALA A 732 -18.98 1.39 43.40
C ALA A 732 -20.45 1.38 42.96
N CYS A 733 -20.92 0.29 42.33
CA CYS A 733 -22.31 0.14 41.92
C CYS A 733 -23.27 0.06 43.13
N PHE A 734 -24.49 0.53 42.93
CA PHE A 734 -25.51 0.52 43.98
C PHE A 734 -26.47 -0.68 43.81
N VAL A 735 -26.73 -1.33 44.92
CA VAL A 735 -27.75 -2.39 45.04
C VAL A 735 -29.06 -1.80 45.54
#